data_2a6bc9ddcd9e136960b22e7061bad6ed
#
_entry.id   2a6bc9ddcd9e136960b22e7061bad6ed
#
_cell.length_a   1.000
_cell.length_b   1.000
_cell.length_c   1.000
_cell.angle_alpha   90.00
_cell.angle_beta   90.00
_cell.angle_gamma   90.00
#
_symmetry.space_group_name_H-M   'P 1'
#
loop_
_entity.id
_entity.type
_entity.pdbx_description
1 polymer ?
#
loop_
_entity_poly.entity_id
_entity_poly.type
_entity_poly.pdbx_seq_one_letter_code
_entity_poly.pdbx_strand_id
1 'polypeptide(L)'
;MRLRPLLLVPVIALVALVPHPRVGPVGTPREDAGEEAPGRDLPSDYFFRQRARPDGTIPSERFAAAVEELQLERALLRRQLGTSAAQDWVPLGPYAIGGRVNAIVAAPGGNPAWLGAANGGVWRSDDWGDNWWPLTDHLGIFSVGSLALNPLNPNTVWCGTGDANATLDGYDGTGLYVSRDGGATWAHRGLANTSHIGAVAVDPADSNRIYVGAMGKAFTTDPDRGFYRSLNGGLTWTRTLFVNDSTGVSEVVVNPAHPETVYCATWERVRRLTYRRAYGPGCAVWRSADGGGTWTKIVAGLPPAGDNLGRIAIAIAPSQPSRLYASVISGAASGYIGLGLFRTDDGGESWVRVDQTTAHRNAFGGFGWYFGHVAVSPADPDDVWVGGVSLLHSTDGGAILNNETGTAHVDHHALWVDPLDASRVYLGNDGGFYRAGVGVGQWVKSQNLPISQFYAGSVDPGNANKVVGGTQDNGTLKTETGPFGWGQILGADGFHVLVSPANTNTILAEWQYCSDKTGVKRSVTNGATWMSTGGWGPGDRYNWNTPIFQSPANPSVLLSASQRVYRSTNGGGAWTAISGDLTGAPPASVVYGTITTVAISAADSNLYLAGTDNGRVWRSQDAGGLWEEITAGLPGLYVTRVVADPADPDLIYVAHSGFGQDFHEPRVHRSADRGTTWESITGNLPDAPVNDLVVDPARPGTLYAATDLGVFETRNLGGTWVPLGGAMPVQPVWDLELHQASRGLYAFTHGRSAWKLDLSTVSLSAPPARASSGLALEALAPNPARAEAKVVLGLAARAQVSVIVFDAAGRQVRAVARGTLEPGAHTLAWDTRDDRGERVRPGVYFVRASDGSATRTRRLVVTE
;
A
#
# COMPACT_ATOMS: atom_id res chain seq x y z
N MET A 1 -41.11 7.71 65.51
CA MET A 1 -40.70 8.26 64.21
C MET A 1 -40.26 7.12 63.32
N ARG A 2 -41.09 6.67 62.38
CA ARG A 2 -40.84 5.51 61.50
C ARG A 2 -40.37 6.04 60.14
N LEU A 3 -39.15 5.68 59.74
CA LEU A 3 -38.62 5.90 58.38
C LEU A 3 -39.20 4.88 57.43
N ARG A 4 -39.80 5.31 56.34
CA ARG A 4 -40.25 4.52 55.22
C ARG A 4 -39.08 4.35 54.21
N PRO A 5 -38.91 3.18 53.60
CA PRO A 5 -37.94 3.04 52.52
C PRO A 5 -38.51 3.55 51.18
N LEU A 6 -37.68 4.32 50.42
CA LEU A 6 -37.94 4.68 49.04
C LEU A 6 -37.70 3.44 48.12
N LEU A 7 -38.72 3.06 47.38
CA LEU A 7 -38.62 2.13 46.25
C LEU A 7 -37.97 2.82 45.06
N LEU A 8 -36.79 2.34 44.64
CA LEU A 8 -36.24 2.67 43.32
C LEU A 8 -36.95 1.79 42.28
N VAL A 9 -37.64 2.42 41.34
CA VAL A 9 -38.18 1.78 40.12
C VAL A 9 -37.11 1.85 39.04
N PRO A 10 -36.68 0.74 38.43
CA PRO A 10 -35.76 0.81 37.31
C PRO A 10 -36.53 1.25 36.05
N VAL A 11 -36.11 2.34 35.47
CA VAL A 11 -36.55 2.78 34.12
C VAL A 11 -35.89 1.87 33.13
N ILE A 12 -36.66 0.92 32.59
CA ILE A 12 -36.24 0.13 31.40
C ILE A 12 -36.44 1.04 30.21
N ALA A 13 -35.34 1.53 29.63
CA ALA A 13 -35.34 2.20 28.33
C ALA A 13 -35.60 1.14 27.25
N LEU A 14 -36.79 1.18 26.67
CA LEU A 14 -37.15 0.40 25.49
C LEU A 14 -36.41 1.02 24.29
N VAL A 15 -35.27 0.41 23.91
CA VAL A 15 -34.63 0.70 22.64
C VAL A 15 -35.49 0.06 21.55
N ALA A 16 -36.21 0.89 20.82
CA ALA A 16 -36.91 0.47 19.61
C ALA A 16 -35.86 -0.02 18.59
N LEU A 17 -35.84 -1.31 18.36
CA LEU A 17 -35.13 -1.93 17.23
C LEU A 17 -35.81 -1.43 15.95
N VAL A 18 -35.15 -0.48 15.26
CA VAL A 18 -35.47 -0.16 13.87
C VAL A 18 -35.04 -1.37 13.04
N PRO A 19 -35.93 -2.03 12.30
CA PRO A 19 -35.52 -3.14 11.45
C PRO A 19 -34.63 -2.59 10.33
N HIS A 20 -33.37 -2.99 10.34
CA HIS A 20 -32.51 -2.80 9.18
C HIS A 20 -33.12 -3.54 8.00
N PRO A 21 -33.14 -2.95 6.78
CA PRO A 21 -33.55 -3.66 5.60
C PRO A 21 -32.68 -4.92 5.47
N ARG A 22 -33.31 -6.08 5.43
CA ARG A 22 -32.62 -7.33 5.10
C ARG A 22 -32.04 -7.13 3.69
N VAL A 23 -30.72 -7.05 3.61
CA VAL A 23 -30.01 -7.27 2.36
C VAL A 23 -30.35 -8.70 1.97
N GLY A 24 -31.04 -8.90 0.86
CA GLY A 24 -31.31 -10.22 0.31
C GLY A 24 -29.98 -10.96 0.10
N PRO A 25 -30.00 -12.29 -0.02
CA PRO A 25 -28.77 -13.02 -0.28
C PRO A 25 -28.13 -12.40 -1.51
N VAL A 26 -26.95 -11.81 -1.32
CA VAL A 26 -26.07 -11.34 -2.39
C VAL A 26 -25.81 -12.61 -3.20
N GLY A 27 -26.36 -12.68 -4.41
CA GLY A 27 -26.00 -13.72 -5.34
C GLY A 27 -24.49 -13.71 -5.42
N THR A 28 -23.88 -14.89 -5.27
CA THR A 28 -22.42 -15.06 -5.38
C THR A 28 -21.93 -14.24 -6.55
N PRO A 29 -21.08 -13.22 -6.34
CA PRO A 29 -20.51 -12.50 -7.45
C PRO A 29 -19.70 -13.51 -8.27
N ARG A 30 -19.95 -13.59 -9.53
CA ARG A 30 -18.98 -14.13 -10.46
C ARG A 30 -17.90 -13.06 -10.61
N GLU A 31 -17.03 -12.93 -9.60
CA GLU A 31 -15.93 -11.96 -9.59
C GLU A 31 -14.85 -12.31 -10.63
N ASP A 32 -14.83 -13.54 -11.09
CA ASP A 32 -13.68 -14.12 -11.79
C ASP A 32 -13.54 -13.75 -13.27
N ALA A 33 -14.56 -13.21 -13.90
CA ALA A 33 -14.52 -12.89 -15.32
C ALA A 33 -14.16 -11.42 -15.60
N GLY A 34 -14.10 -10.57 -14.60
CA GLY A 34 -13.92 -9.12 -14.77
C GLY A 34 -12.46 -8.66 -14.82
N GLU A 35 -11.55 -9.34 -14.14
CA GLU A 35 -10.13 -8.93 -14.09
C GLU A 35 -9.36 -9.17 -15.40
N GLU A 36 -9.82 -10.08 -16.25
CA GLU A 36 -9.17 -10.38 -17.53
C GLU A 36 -9.99 -9.91 -18.76
N ALA A 37 -10.97 -9.04 -18.56
CA ALA A 37 -11.75 -8.52 -19.69
C ALA A 37 -10.85 -7.70 -20.62
N PRO A 38 -10.87 -7.97 -21.95
CA PRO A 38 -10.11 -7.19 -22.91
C PRO A 38 -10.50 -5.71 -22.81
N GLY A 39 -9.52 -4.82 -22.68
CA GLY A 39 -9.74 -3.38 -22.71
C GLY A 39 -9.71 -2.68 -21.34
N ARG A 40 -9.46 -3.39 -20.24
CA ARG A 40 -9.26 -2.78 -18.92
C ARG A 40 -7.85 -3.01 -18.39
N ASP A 41 -7.33 -2.02 -17.66
CA ASP A 41 -6.11 -2.15 -16.87
C ASP A 41 -6.35 -3.11 -15.68
N LEU A 42 -5.31 -3.83 -15.27
CA LEU A 42 -5.39 -4.72 -14.12
C LEU A 42 -4.93 -3.99 -12.85
N PRO A 43 -5.45 -4.32 -11.67
CA PRO A 43 -5.07 -3.67 -10.42
C PRO A 43 -3.55 -3.64 -10.18
N SER A 44 -2.88 -4.75 -10.43
CA SER A 44 -1.42 -4.83 -10.30
C SER A 44 -0.66 -3.99 -11.29
N ASP A 45 -1.17 -3.91 -12.50
CA ASP A 45 -0.53 -3.12 -13.54
C ASP A 45 -0.69 -1.64 -13.24
N TYR A 46 -1.84 -1.23 -12.70
CA TYR A 46 -2.10 0.12 -12.22
C TYR A 46 -1.08 0.57 -11.16
N PHE A 47 -0.89 -0.23 -10.09
CA PHE A 47 0.07 0.08 -9.05
C PHE A 47 1.51 0.12 -9.58
N PHE A 48 1.89 -0.89 -10.37
CA PHE A 48 3.23 -1.02 -10.93
C PHE A 48 3.56 0.13 -11.89
N ARG A 49 2.63 0.50 -12.79
CA ARG A 49 2.83 1.58 -13.76
C ARG A 49 3.04 2.93 -13.11
N GLN A 50 2.36 3.16 -11.99
CA GLN A 50 2.54 4.40 -11.24
C GLN A 50 3.90 4.49 -10.57
N ARG A 51 4.57 3.37 -10.23
CA ARG A 51 5.77 3.37 -9.37
C ARG A 51 7.02 2.87 -10.06
N ALA A 52 6.88 2.10 -11.12
CA ALA A 52 8.03 1.51 -11.80
C ALA A 52 8.91 2.57 -12.49
N ARG A 53 10.22 2.31 -12.48
CA ARG A 53 11.18 2.96 -13.36
C ARG A 53 10.93 2.54 -14.82
N PRO A 54 11.48 3.29 -15.80
CA PRO A 54 11.42 2.89 -17.21
C PRO A 54 12.01 1.50 -17.52
N ASP A 55 12.92 1.00 -16.68
CA ASP A 55 13.48 -0.36 -16.76
C ASP A 55 12.58 -1.45 -16.16
N GLY A 56 11.42 -1.06 -15.63
CA GLY A 56 10.44 -1.98 -15.03
C GLY A 56 10.79 -2.43 -13.61
N THR A 57 11.60 -1.69 -12.87
CA THR A 57 11.91 -1.96 -11.46
C THR A 57 11.26 -0.93 -10.54
N ILE A 58 10.90 -1.34 -9.30
CA ILE A 58 10.51 -0.44 -8.22
C ILE A 58 11.67 -0.39 -7.22
N PRO A 59 12.25 0.79 -6.94
CA PRO A 59 13.42 0.92 -6.07
C PRO A 59 13.04 1.02 -4.59
N SER A 60 12.81 -0.10 -3.93
CA SER A 60 12.40 -0.19 -2.51
C SER A 60 13.34 0.56 -1.57
N GLU A 61 14.63 0.56 -1.88
CA GLU A 61 15.66 1.27 -1.11
C GLU A 61 15.47 2.79 -1.10
N ARG A 62 14.90 3.36 -2.16
CA ARG A 62 14.60 4.80 -2.24
C ARG A 62 13.42 5.15 -1.35
N PHE A 63 12.40 4.32 -1.37
CA PHE A 63 11.24 4.49 -0.50
C PHE A 63 11.64 4.42 0.98
N ALA A 64 12.44 3.43 1.39
CA ALA A 64 12.93 3.29 2.76
C ALA A 64 13.74 4.53 3.20
N ALA A 65 14.61 5.05 2.33
CA ALA A 65 15.37 6.27 2.61
C ALA A 65 14.48 7.50 2.77
N ALA A 66 13.44 7.64 1.95
CA ALA A 66 12.48 8.74 2.04
C ALA A 66 11.63 8.68 3.33
N VAL A 67 11.27 7.48 3.80
CA VAL A 67 10.61 7.27 5.11
C VAL A 67 11.51 7.74 6.24
N GLU A 68 12.80 7.37 6.24
CA GLU A 68 13.76 7.77 7.27
C GLU A 68 13.94 9.30 7.29
N GLU A 69 14.08 9.93 6.13
CA GLU A 69 14.19 11.38 6.00
C GLU A 69 12.95 12.10 6.58
N LEU A 70 11.76 11.65 6.22
CA LEU A 70 10.50 12.21 6.75
C LEU A 70 10.39 12.08 8.26
N GLN A 71 10.77 10.94 8.83
CA GLN A 71 10.75 10.74 10.29
C GLN A 71 11.68 11.72 11.02
N LEU A 72 12.88 11.95 10.48
CA LEU A 72 13.81 12.94 11.01
C LEU A 72 13.23 14.36 10.92
N GLU A 73 12.61 14.72 9.79
CA GLU A 73 11.99 16.03 9.61
C GLU A 73 10.82 16.25 10.57
N ARG A 74 9.92 15.28 10.70
CA ARG A 74 8.81 15.32 11.66
C ARG A 74 9.30 15.47 13.11
N ALA A 75 10.38 14.78 13.47
CA ALA A 75 10.98 14.91 14.80
C ALA A 75 11.55 16.32 15.07
N LEU A 76 12.18 16.92 14.06
CA LEU A 76 12.67 18.31 14.14
C LEU A 76 11.52 19.32 14.26
N LEU A 77 10.48 19.17 13.46
CA LEU A 77 9.29 20.04 13.51
C LEU A 77 8.58 19.98 14.87
N ARG A 78 8.41 18.77 15.44
CA ARG A 78 7.83 18.62 16.79
C ARG A 78 8.63 19.33 17.87
N ARG A 79 9.96 19.33 17.77
CA ARG A 79 10.84 20.05 18.70
C ARG A 79 10.73 21.58 18.57
N GLN A 80 10.53 22.08 17.36
CA GLN A 80 10.47 23.51 17.05
C GLN A 80 9.10 24.12 17.34
N LEU A 81 8.01 23.43 17.02
CA LEU A 81 6.65 23.96 17.06
C LEU A 81 5.87 23.58 18.32
N GLY A 82 6.37 22.63 19.11
CA GLY A 82 5.61 22.04 20.21
C GLY A 82 4.43 21.19 19.70
N THR A 83 3.78 20.48 20.61
CA THR A 83 2.58 19.70 20.29
C THR A 83 1.34 20.57 20.42
N SER A 84 0.95 21.31 19.39
CA SER A 84 -0.38 21.93 19.35
C SER A 84 -1.37 20.93 18.74
N ALA A 85 -2.17 20.29 19.57
CA ALA A 85 -3.19 19.31 19.14
C ALA A 85 -4.31 19.94 18.27
N ALA A 86 -4.39 21.26 18.19
CA ALA A 86 -5.43 22.00 17.44
C ALA A 86 -5.17 22.06 15.93
N GLN A 87 -4.03 21.55 15.45
CA GLN A 87 -3.59 21.65 14.04
C GLN A 87 -3.21 20.28 13.47
N ASP A 88 -3.92 19.22 13.85
CA ASP A 88 -3.55 17.88 13.45
C ASP A 88 -4.69 17.13 12.76
N TRP A 89 -4.30 16.10 12.01
CA TRP A 89 -5.23 15.23 11.35
C TRP A 89 -6.10 14.45 12.34
N VAL A 90 -7.39 14.39 12.07
CA VAL A 90 -8.36 13.61 12.84
C VAL A 90 -8.86 12.44 11.98
N PRO A 91 -8.84 11.20 12.50
CA PRO A 91 -9.37 10.06 11.78
C PRO A 91 -10.87 10.24 11.49
N LEU A 92 -11.26 10.02 10.24
CA LEU A 92 -12.65 10.10 9.78
C LEU A 92 -13.27 8.70 9.60
N GLY A 93 -12.48 7.63 9.69
CA GLY A 93 -12.93 6.26 9.46
C GLY A 93 -13.00 5.89 7.97
N PRO A 94 -13.67 4.81 7.61
CA PRO A 94 -14.55 3.97 8.45
C PRO A 94 -13.78 3.19 9.53
N TYR A 95 -14.45 2.98 10.67
CA TYR A 95 -13.94 2.11 11.72
C TYR A 95 -14.51 0.69 11.66
N ALA A 96 -15.76 0.55 11.23
CA ALA A 96 -16.46 -0.74 11.14
C ALA A 96 -16.27 -1.46 9.80
N ILE A 97 -15.66 -0.80 8.83
CA ILE A 97 -15.32 -1.38 7.53
C ILE A 97 -13.81 -1.42 7.45
N GLY A 98 -13.25 -2.63 7.48
CA GLY A 98 -11.79 -2.84 7.48
C GLY A 98 -11.19 -2.79 6.08
N GLY A 99 -10.01 -3.35 5.98
CA GLY A 99 -9.24 -3.64 4.78
C GLY A 99 -8.45 -4.92 5.02
N ARG A 100 -7.52 -5.25 4.16
CA ARG A 100 -6.82 -6.53 4.15
C ARG A 100 -6.01 -6.79 5.41
N VAL A 101 -6.26 -7.95 6.05
CA VAL A 101 -5.52 -8.48 7.19
C VAL A 101 -4.75 -9.72 6.78
N ASN A 102 -3.42 -9.62 6.72
CA ASN A 102 -2.52 -10.68 6.23
C ASN A 102 -2.07 -11.67 7.31
N ALA A 103 -2.00 -11.23 8.56
CA ALA A 103 -1.48 -12.05 9.65
C ALA A 103 -2.25 -11.81 10.94
N ILE A 104 -2.49 -12.88 11.70
CA ILE A 104 -3.08 -12.85 13.04
C ILE A 104 -2.29 -13.79 13.93
N VAL A 105 -1.91 -13.31 15.11
CA VAL A 105 -1.36 -14.13 16.19
C VAL A 105 -2.00 -13.70 17.51
N ALA A 106 -2.24 -14.66 18.41
CA ALA A 106 -2.76 -14.34 19.74
C ALA A 106 -2.10 -15.21 20.82
N ALA A 107 -2.05 -14.68 22.02
CA ALA A 107 -1.70 -15.47 23.19
C ALA A 107 -2.77 -16.58 23.44
N PRO A 108 -2.39 -17.70 24.04
CA PRO A 108 -3.37 -18.72 24.43
C PRO A 108 -4.52 -18.11 25.25
N GLY A 109 -5.76 -18.43 24.88
CA GLY A 109 -6.95 -17.76 25.39
C GLY A 109 -7.45 -16.60 24.52
N GLY A 110 -6.77 -16.32 23.39
CA GLY A 110 -7.16 -15.32 22.40
C GLY A 110 -6.89 -13.88 22.80
N ASN A 111 -6.26 -13.63 23.95
CA ASN A 111 -6.03 -12.28 24.45
C ASN A 111 -4.72 -12.18 25.26
N PRO A 112 -3.80 -11.22 24.94
CA PRO A 112 -3.86 -10.26 23.83
C PRO A 112 -3.70 -10.90 22.44
N ALA A 113 -4.20 -10.19 21.43
CA ALA A 113 -4.05 -10.56 20.03
C ALA A 113 -3.36 -9.44 19.24
N TRP A 114 -2.65 -9.83 18.18
CA TRP A 114 -2.02 -8.91 17.23
C TRP A 114 -2.44 -9.27 15.81
N LEU A 115 -2.63 -8.25 14.98
CA LEU A 115 -2.83 -8.42 13.55
C LEU A 115 -1.86 -7.55 12.74
N GLY A 116 -1.52 -8.03 11.56
CA GLY A 116 -0.78 -7.32 10.53
C GLY A 116 -1.67 -7.00 9.35
N ALA A 117 -1.87 -5.72 9.08
CA ALA A 117 -2.60 -5.27 7.91
C ALA A 117 -1.68 -5.17 6.69
N ALA A 118 -2.20 -5.43 5.49
CA ALA A 118 -1.43 -5.35 4.25
C ALA A 118 -0.77 -3.98 4.08
N ASN A 119 -1.51 -2.91 4.35
CA ASN A 119 -1.04 -1.53 4.24
C ASN A 119 -1.39 -0.66 5.47
N GLY A 120 -1.70 -1.26 6.61
CA GLY A 120 -2.16 -0.54 7.80
C GLY A 120 -1.28 -0.70 9.05
N GLY A 121 -0.15 -1.41 8.93
CA GLY A 121 0.77 -1.66 10.04
C GLY A 121 0.33 -2.78 10.98
N VAL A 122 0.95 -2.82 12.15
CA VAL A 122 0.65 -3.80 13.21
C VAL A 122 -0.30 -3.20 14.23
N TRP A 123 -1.30 -3.98 14.63
CA TRP A 123 -2.32 -3.61 15.61
C TRP A 123 -2.39 -4.62 16.75
N ARG A 124 -2.84 -4.18 17.91
CA ARG A 124 -3.05 -5.02 19.10
C ARG A 124 -4.47 -4.86 19.63
N SER A 125 -5.04 -5.95 20.11
CA SER A 125 -6.27 -6.00 20.89
C SER A 125 -6.01 -6.65 22.23
N ASP A 126 -6.61 -6.10 23.30
CA ASP A 126 -6.60 -6.64 24.64
C ASP A 126 -8.01 -7.08 25.09
N ASP A 127 -8.96 -7.21 24.16
CA ASP A 127 -10.38 -7.50 24.41
C ASP A 127 -10.99 -8.42 23.33
N TRP A 128 -10.24 -9.46 22.94
CA TRP A 128 -10.63 -10.49 21.96
C TRP A 128 -10.99 -9.96 20.57
N GLY A 129 -10.39 -8.84 20.15
CA GLY A 129 -10.57 -8.26 18.83
C GLY A 129 -11.76 -7.31 18.70
N ASP A 130 -12.37 -6.91 19.82
CA ASP A 130 -13.43 -5.90 19.78
C ASP A 130 -12.86 -4.50 19.50
N ASN A 131 -11.72 -4.15 20.13
CA ASN A 131 -11.01 -2.90 19.87
C ASN A 131 -9.55 -3.16 19.52
N TRP A 132 -9.02 -2.32 18.60
CA TRP A 132 -7.66 -2.42 18.10
C TRP A 132 -6.92 -1.10 18.23
N TRP A 133 -5.64 -1.17 18.63
CA TRP A 133 -4.73 -0.02 18.75
C TRP A 133 -3.53 -0.21 17.83
N PRO A 134 -3.15 0.83 17.05
CA PRO A 134 -1.98 0.76 16.18
C PRO A 134 -0.67 0.78 16.98
N LEU A 135 0.29 -0.03 16.56
CA LEU A 135 1.58 -0.17 17.24
C LEU A 135 2.76 0.40 16.46
N THR A 136 2.62 0.59 15.14
CA THR A 136 3.74 0.91 14.25
C THR A 136 3.64 2.26 13.55
N ASP A 137 2.68 3.10 13.92
CA ASP A 137 2.43 4.40 13.28
C ASP A 137 3.65 5.34 13.28
N HIS A 138 4.50 5.23 14.28
CA HIS A 138 5.70 6.04 14.45
C HIS A 138 6.95 5.46 13.76
N LEU A 139 6.86 4.23 13.20
CA LEU A 139 8.00 3.51 12.63
C LEU A 139 8.04 3.53 11.10
N GLY A 140 6.98 4.00 10.44
CA GLY A 140 6.87 3.89 8.98
C GLY A 140 6.72 2.45 8.48
N ILE A 141 6.36 1.52 9.36
CA ILE A 141 6.00 0.15 9.00
C ILE A 141 4.50 0.14 8.71
N PHE A 142 4.13 0.12 7.47
CA PHE A 142 2.72 0.05 7.09
C PHE A 142 2.36 -1.23 6.34
N SER A 143 3.27 -1.91 5.64
CA SER A 143 3.01 -3.19 4.98
C SER A 143 3.52 -4.36 5.81
N VAL A 144 2.63 -5.29 6.18
CA VAL A 144 2.94 -6.46 7.02
C VAL A 144 2.61 -7.74 6.25
N GLY A 145 3.60 -8.63 6.15
CA GLY A 145 3.44 -9.93 5.50
C GLY A 145 3.25 -11.09 6.49
N SER A 146 3.88 -11.02 7.67
CA SER A 146 3.83 -12.12 8.64
C SER A 146 4.03 -11.63 10.07
N LEU A 147 3.40 -12.30 11.03
CA LEU A 147 3.59 -12.14 12.47
C LEU A 147 3.93 -13.47 13.12
N ALA A 148 4.73 -13.45 14.19
CA ALA A 148 4.94 -14.62 15.05
C ALA A 148 5.09 -14.20 16.51
N LEU A 149 4.51 -14.99 17.41
CA LEU A 149 4.79 -14.88 18.85
C LEU A 149 5.94 -15.79 19.22
N ASN A 150 6.73 -15.37 20.21
CA ASN A 150 7.64 -16.27 20.88
C ASN A 150 6.84 -17.20 21.82
N PRO A 151 6.84 -18.52 21.61
CA PRO A 151 6.06 -19.45 22.43
C PRO A 151 6.46 -19.43 23.91
N LEU A 152 7.71 -19.09 24.23
CA LEU A 152 8.21 -19.02 25.61
C LEU A 152 7.92 -17.67 26.29
N ASN A 153 7.58 -16.62 25.49
CA ASN A 153 7.22 -15.30 25.99
C ASN A 153 6.30 -14.58 24.99
N PRO A 154 4.97 -14.65 25.16
CA PRO A 154 4.01 -14.04 24.24
C PRO A 154 4.11 -12.51 24.11
N ASN A 155 4.80 -11.82 25.03
CA ASN A 155 5.09 -10.39 24.86
C ASN A 155 6.19 -10.12 23.83
N THR A 156 6.88 -11.16 23.34
CA THR A 156 7.83 -11.02 22.23
C THR A 156 7.15 -11.32 20.91
N VAL A 157 6.95 -10.26 20.13
CA VAL A 157 6.27 -10.29 18.83
C VAL A 157 7.26 -10.01 17.71
N TRP A 158 7.28 -10.87 16.72
CA TRP A 158 8.08 -10.70 15.50
C TRP A 158 7.18 -10.24 14.36
N CYS A 159 7.67 -9.30 13.56
CA CYS A 159 6.96 -8.77 12.39
C CYS A 159 7.86 -8.82 11.15
N GLY A 160 7.46 -9.64 10.19
CA GLY A 160 7.99 -9.63 8.83
C GLY A 160 7.21 -8.64 7.98
N THR A 161 7.92 -7.68 7.37
CA THR A 161 7.31 -6.61 6.59
C THR A 161 7.22 -6.94 5.11
N GLY A 162 6.34 -6.23 4.38
CA GLY A 162 6.04 -6.43 2.97
C GLY A 162 4.98 -7.52 2.74
N ASP A 163 3.91 -7.22 1.99
CA ASP A 163 2.87 -8.20 1.70
C ASP A 163 3.38 -9.29 0.75
N ALA A 164 3.50 -10.51 1.25
CA ALA A 164 4.07 -11.64 0.53
C ALA A 164 3.08 -12.41 -0.36
N ASN A 165 1.79 -12.07 -0.33
CA ASN A 165 0.72 -12.81 -1.01
C ASN A 165 0.59 -12.57 -2.52
N ALA A 166 1.55 -11.95 -3.18
CA ALA A 166 1.47 -11.56 -4.59
C ALA A 166 0.37 -10.52 -4.89
N THR A 167 0.07 -9.72 -3.90
CA THR A 167 -0.93 -8.64 -3.99
C THR A 167 -0.67 -7.70 -5.15
N LEU A 168 -1.71 -6.99 -5.54
CA LEU A 168 -1.74 -6.09 -6.67
C LEU A 168 -1.16 -4.71 -6.31
N ASP A 169 -1.20 -4.36 -5.05
CA ASP A 169 -0.87 -3.09 -4.42
C ASP A 169 0.15 -3.26 -3.27
N GLY A 170 0.97 -4.32 -3.37
CA GLY A 170 1.94 -4.68 -2.34
C GLY A 170 3.11 -3.71 -2.27
N TYR A 171 3.17 -2.95 -1.19
CA TYR A 171 4.36 -2.18 -0.86
C TYR A 171 5.45 -3.09 -0.32
N ASP A 172 6.67 -2.80 -0.72
CA ASP A 172 7.85 -3.48 -0.20
C ASP A 172 8.03 -3.18 1.29
N GLY A 173 8.45 -4.20 2.02
CA GLY A 173 8.84 -4.07 3.42
C GLY A 173 10.30 -3.66 3.57
N THR A 174 10.69 -3.44 4.82
CA THR A 174 12.04 -3.03 5.23
C THR A 174 12.74 -4.11 6.07
N GLY A 175 12.29 -5.36 5.98
CA GLY A 175 12.89 -6.49 6.68
C GLY A 175 12.13 -6.92 7.93
N LEU A 176 12.85 -7.44 8.90
CA LEU A 176 12.29 -8.05 10.10
C LEU A 176 12.41 -7.13 11.33
N TYR A 177 11.36 -7.10 12.13
CA TYR A 177 11.31 -6.35 13.39
C TYR A 177 10.91 -7.25 14.56
N VAL A 178 11.35 -6.90 15.77
CA VAL A 178 10.94 -7.55 17.01
C VAL A 178 10.53 -6.52 18.04
N SER A 179 9.42 -6.78 18.71
CA SER A 179 9.03 -6.16 19.97
C SER A 179 9.24 -7.17 21.11
N ARG A 180 9.65 -6.70 22.29
CA ARG A 180 9.81 -7.52 23.50
C ARG A 180 8.85 -7.10 24.62
N ASP A 181 7.99 -6.15 24.33
CA ASP A 181 7.06 -5.48 25.26
C ASP A 181 5.64 -5.43 24.71
N GLY A 182 5.26 -6.44 23.93
CA GLY A 182 3.92 -6.60 23.38
C GLY A 182 3.58 -5.60 22.28
N GLY A 183 4.59 -5.01 21.64
CA GLY A 183 4.43 -4.07 20.53
C GLY A 183 4.60 -2.60 20.90
N ALA A 184 4.89 -2.28 22.19
CA ALA A 184 5.10 -0.89 22.58
C ALA A 184 6.37 -0.28 21.97
N THR A 185 7.43 -1.08 21.83
CA THR A 185 8.66 -0.68 21.12
C THR A 185 9.11 -1.77 20.15
N TRP A 186 9.78 -1.38 19.09
CA TRP A 186 10.24 -2.28 18.04
C TRP A 186 11.72 -2.04 17.70
N ALA A 187 12.43 -3.13 17.44
CA ALA A 187 13.81 -3.10 16.99
C ALA A 187 13.96 -3.84 15.66
N HIS A 188 14.58 -3.19 14.70
CA HIS A 188 14.94 -3.81 13.42
C HIS A 188 15.94 -4.95 13.62
N ARG A 189 15.76 -6.06 12.88
CA ARG A 189 16.56 -7.28 12.98
C ARG A 189 17.14 -7.76 11.64
N GLY A 190 17.34 -6.83 10.72
CA GLY A 190 17.98 -7.13 9.42
C GLY A 190 17.00 -7.62 8.37
N LEU A 191 17.52 -8.27 7.34
CA LEU A 191 16.81 -8.75 6.17
C LEU A 191 16.09 -7.63 5.37
N ALA A 192 16.62 -6.42 5.39
CA ALA A 192 16.02 -5.27 4.71
C ALA A 192 15.88 -5.47 3.19
N ASN A 193 16.79 -6.26 2.58
CA ASN A 193 16.77 -6.50 1.13
C ASN A 193 15.74 -7.56 0.69
N THR A 194 15.11 -8.26 1.63
CA THR A 194 14.18 -9.35 1.27
C THR A 194 12.81 -8.86 0.81
N SER A 195 12.54 -7.59 0.89
CA SER A 195 11.33 -6.86 0.47
C SER A 195 10.02 -7.43 1.03
N HIS A 196 9.75 -8.74 0.87
CA HIS A 196 8.54 -9.40 1.35
C HIS A 196 8.89 -10.62 2.19
N ILE A 197 8.46 -10.62 3.44
CA ILE A 197 8.64 -11.75 4.38
C ILE A 197 7.30 -12.50 4.48
N GLY A 198 7.26 -13.72 3.90
CA GLY A 198 6.05 -14.54 3.86
C GLY A 198 5.77 -15.29 5.16
N ALA A 199 6.82 -15.66 5.88
CA ALA A 199 6.67 -16.40 7.13
C ALA A 199 7.76 -16.05 8.14
N VAL A 200 7.38 -16.00 9.41
CA VAL A 200 8.29 -15.95 10.55
C VAL A 200 7.88 -17.04 11.53
N ALA A 201 8.84 -17.81 12.04
CA ALA A 201 8.60 -18.80 13.08
C ALA A 201 9.71 -18.73 14.15
N VAL A 202 9.31 -18.95 15.40
CA VAL A 202 10.23 -19.02 16.55
C VAL A 202 10.26 -20.45 17.03
N ASP A 203 11.46 -20.97 17.32
CA ASP A 203 11.63 -22.29 17.88
C ASP A 203 10.97 -22.35 19.26
N PRO A 204 10.07 -23.32 19.51
CA PRO A 204 9.34 -23.42 20.78
C PRO A 204 10.21 -23.80 21.98
N ALA A 205 11.44 -24.27 21.76
CA ALA A 205 12.37 -24.64 22.82
C ALA A 205 13.52 -23.63 23.01
N ASP A 206 13.79 -22.77 21.98
CA ASP A 206 14.89 -21.79 22.01
C ASP A 206 14.49 -20.46 21.36
N SER A 207 14.19 -19.46 22.17
CA SER A 207 13.85 -18.09 21.73
C SER A 207 14.94 -17.38 20.88
N ASN A 208 16.15 -17.90 20.82
CA ASN A 208 17.22 -17.35 19.98
C ASN A 208 17.21 -17.93 18.56
N ARG A 209 16.49 -19.01 18.35
CA ARG A 209 16.38 -19.66 17.04
C ARG A 209 15.15 -19.18 16.32
N ILE A 210 15.39 -18.38 15.27
CA ILE A 210 14.35 -17.73 14.48
C ILE A 210 14.48 -18.16 13.02
N TYR A 211 13.36 -18.41 12.39
CA TYR A 211 13.25 -18.83 11.00
C TYR A 211 12.43 -17.83 10.21
N VAL A 212 12.89 -17.50 9.01
CA VAL A 212 12.24 -16.53 8.12
C VAL A 212 12.16 -17.07 6.71
N GLY A 213 10.97 -17.07 6.16
CA GLY A 213 10.69 -17.30 4.76
C GLY A 213 10.66 -15.97 3.99
N ALA A 214 11.65 -15.74 3.12
CA ALA A 214 11.74 -14.53 2.30
C ALA A 214 11.21 -14.81 0.88
N MET A 215 10.18 -14.05 0.48
CA MET A 215 9.61 -14.08 -0.87
C MET A 215 10.34 -13.18 -1.85
N GLY A 216 11.11 -12.20 -1.36
CA GLY A 216 11.83 -11.24 -2.20
C GLY A 216 10.91 -10.27 -2.93
N LYS A 217 11.47 -9.46 -3.82
CA LYS A 217 10.74 -8.47 -4.62
C LYS A 217 9.65 -9.12 -5.48
N ALA A 218 8.48 -8.49 -5.54
CA ALA A 218 7.32 -9.04 -6.25
C ALA A 218 7.48 -8.97 -7.78
N PHE A 219 8.01 -7.85 -8.30
CA PHE A 219 7.98 -7.51 -9.72
C PHE A 219 9.26 -7.89 -10.49
N THR A 220 10.26 -8.40 -9.81
CA THR A 220 11.54 -8.83 -10.42
C THR A 220 12.00 -10.16 -9.85
N THR A 221 12.98 -10.76 -10.50
CA THR A 221 13.82 -11.78 -9.85
C THR A 221 14.64 -11.14 -8.74
N ASP A 222 14.92 -11.91 -7.69
CA ASP A 222 15.60 -11.37 -6.51
C ASP A 222 16.52 -12.43 -5.88
N PRO A 223 17.82 -12.17 -5.80
CA PRO A 223 18.77 -13.10 -5.20
C PRO A 223 18.62 -13.25 -3.68
N ASP A 224 17.87 -12.36 -3.01
CA ASP A 224 17.66 -12.38 -1.56
C ASP A 224 16.47 -13.26 -1.11
N ARG A 225 15.85 -13.99 -2.03
CA ARG A 225 14.81 -14.99 -1.75
C ARG A 225 15.38 -16.21 -1.01
N GLY A 226 14.53 -16.92 -0.27
CA GLY A 226 14.87 -18.20 0.35
C GLY A 226 14.52 -18.31 1.82
N PHE A 227 15.09 -19.33 2.46
CA PHE A 227 14.92 -19.56 3.90
C PHE A 227 16.13 -19.05 4.66
N TYR A 228 15.88 -18.24 5.69
CA TYR A 228 16.90 -17.69 6.58
C TYR A 228 16.74 -18.19 8.00
N ARG A 229 17.85 -18.47 8.66
CA ARG A 229 17.93 -18.90 10.05
C ARG A 229 18.82 -17.97 10.86
N SER A 230 18.37 -17.60 12.06
CA SER A 230 19.17 -16.98 13.11
C SER A 230 19.28 -17.94 14.29
N LEU A 231 20.44 -17.97 14.93
CA LEU A 231 20.71 -18.72 16.17
C LEU A 231 21.02 -17.80 17.37
N ASN A 232 20.83 -16.49 17.20
CA ASN A 232 21.19 -15.48 18.19
C ASN A 232 20.12 -14.36 18.31
N GLY A 233 18.84 -14.72 18.19
CA GLY A 233 17.74 -13.79 18.38
C GLY A 233 17.65 -12.71 17.30
N GLY A 234 17.98 -13.07 16.05
CA GLY A 234 17.88 -12.18 14.89
C GLY A 234 19.03 -11.18 14.73
N LEU A 235 20.14 -11.35 15.48
CA LEU A 235 21.30 -10.47 15.35
C LEU A 235 22.11 -10.75 14.08
N THR A 236 22.19 -12.02 13.68
CA THR A 236 22.80 -12.45 12.42
C THR A 236 21.95 -13.52 11.73
N TRP A 237 22.06 -13.58 10.42
CA TRP A 237 21.26 -14.46 9.57
C TRP A 237 22.12 -15.29 8.64
N THR A 238 21.73 -16.55 8.45
CA THR A 238 22.31 -17.46 7.46
C THR A 238 21.20 -17.94 6.55
N ARG A 239 21.34 -17.75 5.24
CA ARG A 239 20.46 -18.36 4.27
C ARG A 239 20.83 -19.83 4.07
N THR A 240 19.94 -20.75 4.37
CA THR A 240 20.21 -22.19 4.34
C THR A 240 19.45 -22.91 3.24
N LEU A 241 18.42 -22.29 2.64
CA LEU A 241 17.75 -22.79 1.44
C LEU A 241 17.63 -21.66 0.42
N PHE A 242 18.13 -21.90 -0.77
CA PHE A 242 17.96 -21.07 -1.96
C PHE A 242 17.67 -21.97 -3.15
N VAL A 243 16.53 -21.81 -3.79
CA VAL A 243 16.14 -22.60 -4.97
C VAL A 243 16.59 -21.91 -6.25
N ASN A 244 16.13 -20.70 -6.46
CA ASN A 244 16.54 -19.78 -7.53
C ASN A 244 16.02 -18.36 -7.23
N ASP A 245 16.36 -17.40 -8.06
CA ASP A 245 15.99 -15.97 -7.91
C ASP A 245 14.50 -15.65 -8.17
N SER A 246 13.73 -16.63 -8.63
CA SER A 246 12.27 -16.51 -8.83
C SER A 246 11.46 -17.21 -7.74
N THR A 247 12.13 -17.99 -6.86
CA THR A 247 11.47 -18.85 -5.86
C THR A 247 11.79 -18.38 -4.45
N GLY A 248 10.76 -17.95 -3.73
CA GLY A 248 10.84 -17.60 -2.31
C GLY A 248 10.28 -18.69 -1.40
N VAL A 249 10.31 -18.45 -0.10
CA VAL A 249 9.70 -19.30 0.93
C VAL A 249 8.46 -18.57 1.47
N SER A 250 7.28 -19.15 1.27
CA SER A 250 5.99 -18.55 1.66
C SER A 250 5.49 -19.04 3.03
N GLU A 251 5.90 -20.24 3.45
CA GLU A 251 5.45 -20.84 4.71
C GLU A 251 6.63 -21.47 5.46
N VAL A 252 6.60 -21.39 6.80
CA VAL A 252 7.56 -22.03 7.69
C VAL A 252 6.81 -22.59 8.88
N VAL A 253 7.00 -23.89 9.17
CA VAL A 253 6.37 -24.60 10.28
C VAL A 253 7.42 -25.36 11.08
N VAL A 254 7.44 -25.18 12.39
CA VAL A 254 8.33 -25.89 13.33
C VAL A 254 7.54 -26.99 14.01
N ASN A 255 8.10 -28.20 14.09
CA ASN A 255 7.49 -29.29 14.82
C ASN A 255 7.56 -29.00 16.32
N PRO A 256 6.41 -28.87 17.03
CA PRO A 256 6.41 -28.46 18.44
C PRO A 256 6.98 -29.54 19.39
N ALA A 257 6.96 -30.81 18.99
CA ALA A 257 7.55 -31.91 19.79
C ALA A 257 9.02 -32.17 19.46
N HIS A 258 9.44 -31.82 18.22
CA HIS A 258 10.79 -32.02 17.69
C HIS A 258 11.25 -30.74 17.00
N PRO A 259 11.68 -29.70 17.75
CA PRO A 259 12.01 -28.39 17.19
C PRO A 259 13.17 -28.37 16.18
N GLU A 260 13.98 -29.43 16.17
CA GLU A 260 14.98 -29.68 15.12
C GLU A 260 14.35 -30.03 13.76
N THR A 261 13.07 -30.42 13.74
CA THR A 261 12.34 -30.70 12.52
C THR A 261 11.56 -29.47 12.08
N VAL A 262 11.97 -28.91 10.94
CA VAL A 262 11.37 -27.71 10.36
C VAL A 262 10.88 -28.03 8.95
N TYR A 263 9.70 -27.55 8.61
CA TYR A 263 9.14 -27.63 7.26
C TYR A 263 9.04 -26.24 6.67
N CYS A 264 9.21 -26.15 5.35
CA CYS A 264 8.88 -24.91 4.64
C CYS A 264 8.28 -25.24 3.26
N ALA A 265 7.44 -24.30 2.78
CA ALA A 265 6.95 -24.35 1.41
C ALA A 265 7.62 -23.27 0.58
N THR A 266 8.11 -23.66 -0.60
CA THR A 266 8.68 -22.73 -1.58
C THR A 266 7.67 -22.45 -2.69
N TRP A 267 7.66 -21.20 -3.13
CA TRP A 267 6.76 -20.73 -4.15
C TRP A 267 7.50 -19.92 -5.21
N GLU A 268 7.39 -20.36 -6.47
CA GLU A 268 7.95 -19.65 -7.62
C GLU A 268 6.98 -18.55 -8.04
N ARG A 269 7.37 -17.29 -7.83
CA ARG A 269 6.54 -16.14 -8.06
C ARG A 269 7.32 -14.97 -8.65
N VAL A 270 6.92 -14.54 -9.84
CA VAL A 270 7.36 -13.26 -10.44
C VAL A 270 6.17 -12.61 -11.12
N ARG A 271 5.96 -11.32 -10.87
CA ARG A 271 4.89 -10.56 -11.47
C ARG A 271 5.46 -9.46 -12.35
N ARG A 272 5.01 -9.38 -13.60
CA ARG A 272 5.36 -8.32 -14.55
C ARG A 272 4.12 -7.97 -15.36
N LEU A 273 4.11 -6.81 -16.01
CA LEU A 273 3.00 -6.31 -16.81
C LEU A 273 2.39 -7.30 -17.80
N THR A 274 3.21 -8.04 -18.51
CA THR A 274 2.79 -9.00 -19.53
C THR A 274 2.91 -10.44 -19.07
N TYR A 275 3.25 -10.66 -17.79
CA TYR A 275 3.66 -11.96 -17.33
C TYR A 275 3.47 -12.10 -15.82
N ARG A 276 2.51 -12.95 -15.44
CA ARG A 276 2.31 -13.40 -14.07
C ARG A 276 2.71 -14.85 -13.96
N ARG A 277 3.73 -15.15 -13.18
CA ARG A 277 4.12 -16.49 -12.83
C ARG A 277 3.99 -16.69 -11.33
N ALA A 278 3.08 -17.55 -10.92
CA ALA A 278 2.84 -17.95 -9.54
C ALA A 278 2.84 -19.49 -9.42
N TYR A 279 3.68 -20.13 -10.21
CA TYR A 279 3.81 -21.57 -10.33
C TYR A 279 5.16 -21.93 -10.95
N GLY A 280 5.59 -23.17 -10.79
CA GLY A 280 6.78 -23.65 -11.47
C GLY A 280 7.50 -24.78 -10.73
N PRO A 281 8.62 -25.28 -11.29
CA PRO A 281 9.43 -26.35 -10.70
C PRO A 281 10.08 -25.99 -9.35
N GLY A 282 10.12 -24.68 -9.01
CA GLY A 282 10.58 -24.20 -7.72
C GLY A 282 9.57 -24.40 -6.59
N CYS A 283 8.28 -24.63 -6.89
CA CYS A 283 7.26 -24.90 -5.87
C CYS A 283 7.46 -26.29 -5.26
N ALA A 284 7.56 -26.37 -3.94
CA ALA A 284 7.78 -27.63 -3.23
C ALA A 284 7.59 -27.50 -1.72
N VAL A 285 7.43 -28.61 -1.03
CA VAL A 285 7.58 -28.74 0.41
C VAL A 285 8.98 -29.29 0.72
N TRP A 286 9.62 -28.74 1.73
CA TRP A 286 10.95 -29.12 2.19
C TRP A 286 10.92 -29.46 3.68
N ARG A 287 11.76 -30.40 4.10
CA ARG A 287 11.96 -30.78 5.50
C ARG A 287 13.44 -30.66 5.88
N SER A 288 13.70 -30.12 7.02
CA SER A 288 14.97 -30.12 7.73
C SER A 288 14.83 -30.98 8.98
N ALA A 289 15.85 -31.72 9.35
CA ALA A 289 15.97 -32.48 10.59
C ALA A 289 17.06 -31.92 11.52
N ASP A 290 17.63 -30.76 11.20
CA ASP A 290 18.75 -30.13 11.92
C ASP A 290 18.48 -28.64 12.25
N GLY A 291 17.22 -28.30 12.47
CA GLY A 291 16.80 -26.94 12.82
C GLY A 291 17.02 -25.97 11.64
N GLY A 292 16.66 -26.36 10.45
CA GLY A 292 16.75 -25.53 9.25
C GLY A 292 18.16 -25.35 8.70
N GLY A 293 19.11 -26.23 9.03
CA GLY A 293 20.48 -26.16 8.52
C GLY A 293 20.64 -26.77 7.14
N THR A 294 20.09 -27.97 6.97
CA THR A 294 20.05 -28.69 5.68
C THR A 294 18.64 -29.12 5.32
N TRP A 295 18.38 -29.31 4.04
CA TRP A 295 17.02 -29.47 3.54
C TRP A 295 16.88 -30.66 2.59
N THR A 296 15.81 -31.42 2.77
CA THR A 296 15.37 -32.50 1.87
C THR A 296 14.03 -32.14 1.22
N LYS A 297 13.96 -32.19 -0.09
CA LYS A 297 12.71 -31.97 -0.83
C LYS A 297 11.77 -33.15 -0.65
N ILE A 298 10.53 -32.87 -0.23
CA ILE A 298 9.47 -33.88 -0.11
C ILE A 298 8.80 -34.07 -1.47
N VAL A 299 8.70 -35.32 -1.94
CA VAL A 299 8.11 -35.65 -3.25
C VAL A 299 7.07 -36.77 -3.20
N ALA A 300 7.11 -37.61 -2.15
CA ALA A 300 6.28 -38.80 -2.11
C ALA A 300 4.81 -38.46 -1.82
N GLY A 301 3.93 -38.68 -2.79
CA GLY A 301 2.49 -38.48 -2.67
C GLY A 301 1.99 -37.07 -2.91
N LEU A 302 2.87 -36.07 -2.97
CA LEU A 302 2.50 -34.72 -3.42
C LEU A 302 2.51 -34.60 -4.95
N PRO A 303 1.76 -33.67 -5.55
CA PRO A 303 1.83 -33.39 -6.98
C PRO A 303 3.28 -33.09 -7.41
N PRO A 304 3.71 -33.60 -8.57
CA PRO A 304 5.08 -33.36 -9.02
C PRO A 304 5.35 -31.91 -9.31
N ALA A 305 6.56 -31.46 -8.96
CA ALA A 305 7.01 -30.11 -9.29
C ALA A 305 7.02 -29.91 -10.83
N GLY A 306 6.54 -28.73 -11.27
CA GLY A 306 6.43 -28.40 -12.68
C GLY A 306 5.50 -27.23 -12.93
N ASP A 307 5.22 -26.96 -14.19
CA ASP A 307 4.42 -25.80 -14.60
C ASP A 307 2.93 -25.88 -14.22
N ASN A 308 2.48 -26.99 -13.64
CA ASN A 308 1.13 -27.10 -13.07
C ASN A 308 1.10 -27.12 -11.54
N LEU A 309 2.20 -26.79 -10.88
CA LEU A 309 2.27 -26.68 -9.41
C LEU A 309 2.46 -25.22 -9.00
N GLY A 310 1.48 -24.69 -8.28
CA GLY A 310 1.47 -23.32 -7.77
C GLY A 310 1.83 -23.25 -6.30
N ARG A 311 1.14 -22.35 -5.56
CA ARG A 311 1.34 -22.14 -4.13
C ARG A 311 0.99 -23.41 -3.33
N ILE A 312 1.75 -23.65 -2.27
CA ILE A 312 1.49 -24.69 -1.28
C ILE A 312 1.48 -24.03 0.10
N ALA A 313 0.38 -24.15 0.83
CA ALA A 313 0.30 -23.79 2.23
C ALA A 313 0.40 -25.05 3.08
N ILE A 314 1.14 -25.01 4.19
CA ILE A 314 1.35 -26.17 5.08
C ILE A 314 1.02 -25.82 6.52
N ALA A 315 0.42 -26.77 7.26
CA ALA A 315 0.20 -26.67 8.68
C ALA A 315 0.46 -28.01 9.38
N ILE A 316 0.98 -27.96 10.59
CA ILE A 316 1.19 -29.11 11.46
C ILE A 316 0.07 -29.19 12.49
N ALA A 317 -0.39 -30.39 12.83
CA ALA A 317 -1.31 -30.63 13.93
C ALA A 317 -0.55 -30.64 15.27
N PRO A 318 -0.72 -29.62 16.14
CA PRO A 318 0.07 -29.56 17.38
C PRO A 318 -0.18 -30.75 18.33
N SER A 319 -1.40 -31.29 18.35
CA SER A 319 -1.76 -32.48 19.15
C SER A 319 -1.22 -33.79 18.57
N GLN A 320 -0.87 -33.82 17.31
CA GLN A 320 -0.27 -34.96 16.61
C GLN A 320 0.82 -34.49 15.63
N PRO A 321 2.03 -34.18 16.09
CA PRO A 321 3.05 -33.51 15.26
C PRO A 321 3.64 -34.32 14.11
N SER A 322 3.28 -35.60 13.98
CA SER A 322 3.52 -36.42 12.77
C SER A 322 2.52 -36.15 11.65
N ARG A 323 1.38 -35.50 11.98
CA ARG A 323 0.36 -35.12 11.01
C ARG A 323 0.55 -33.70 10.53
N LEU A 324 0.64 -33.54 9.22
CA LEU A 324 0.63 -32.24 8.56
C LEU A 324 -0.40 -32.26 7.41
N TYR A 325 -0.85 -31.06 7.09
CA TYR A 325 -1.71 -30.81 5.93
C TYR A 325 -1.02 -29.88 4.95
N ALA A 326 -1.29 -30.08 3.66
CA ALA A 326 -0.84 -29.23 2.58
C ALA A 326 -2.02 -28.89 1.66
N SER A 327 -2.38 -27.62 1.59
CA SER A 327 -3.31 -27.09 0.59
C SER A 327 -2.49 -26.76 -0.67
N VAL A 328 -2.77 -27.45 -1.75
CA VAL A 328 -1.97 -27.38 -2.99
C VAL A 328 -2.78 -26.75 -4.11
N ILE A 329 -2.20 -25.74 -4.75
CA ILE A 329 -2.81 -24.97 -5.82
C ILE A 329 -2.19 -25.32 -7.16
N SER A 330 -2.97 -25.26 -8.24
CA SER A 330 -2.50 -25.47 -9.60
C SER A 330 -1.77 -24.26 -10.18
N GLY A 331 -1.06 -24.48 -11.29
CA GLY A 331 -0.53 -23.41 -12.13
C GLY A 331 -1.60 -22.82 -13.08
N ALA A 332 -1.16 -21.85 -13.89
CA ALA A 332 -2.01 -21.11 -14.84
C ALA A 332 -2.77 -21.98 -15.83
N ALA A 333 -2.13 -23.03 -16.33
CA ALA A 333 -2.76 -23.95 -17.30
C ALA A 333 -4.03 -24.62 -16.78
N SER A 334 -4.17 -24.76 -15.47
CA SER A 334 -5.37 -25.28 -14.79
C SER A 334 -6.21 -24.20 -14.11
N GLY A 335 -5.91 -22.90 -14.31
CA GLY A 335 -6.69 -21.77 -13.82
C GLY A 335 -6.52 -21.47 -12.34
N TYR A 336 -5.37 -21.78 -11.74
CA TYR A 336 -5.05 -21.47 -10.32
C TYR A 336 -6.10 -21.97 -9.32
N ILE A 337 -6.64 -23.14 -9.56
CA ILE A 337 -7.62 -23.82 -8.69
C ILE A 337 -6.93 -24.75 -7.69
N GLY A 338 -7.64 -25.20 -6.68
CA GLY A 338 -7.15 -26.20 -5.74
C GLY A 338 -6.91 -27.56 -6.43
N LEU A 339 -5.69 -28.10 -6.32
CA LEU A 339 -5.37 -29.46 -6.73
C LEU A 339 -5.82 -30.49 -5.69
N GLY A 340 -5.87 -30.09 -4.41
CA GLY A 340 -6.36 -30.92 -3.33
C GLY A 340 -5.77 -30.53 -1.99
N LEU A 341 -6.43 -31.01 -0.91
CA LEU A 341 -5.89 -31.03 0.43
C LEU A 341 -5.16 -32.38 0.62
N PHE A 342 -3.89 -32.32 0.93
CA PHE A 342 -3.04 -33.48 1.18
C PHE A 342 -2.71 -33.58 2.66
N ARG A 343 -2.59 -34.82 3.17
CA ARG A 343 -2.23 -35.11 4.55
C ARG A 343 -1.10 -36.13 4.60
N THR A 344 -0.23 -35.95 5.56
CA THR A 344 0.72 -36.96 6.03
C THR A 344 0.44 -37.30 7.49
N ASP A 345 0.67 -38.53 7.90
CA ASP A 345 0.60 -39.01 9.30
C ASP A 345 1.97 -39.52 9.79
N ASP A 346 3.02 -39.43 8.96
CA ASP A 346 4.36 -39.96 9.18
C ASP A 346 5.47 -38.87 9.14
N GLY A 347 5.11 -37.63 9.38
CA GLY A 347 6.07 -36.51 9.39
C GLY A 347 6.58 -36.10 8.01
N GLY A 348 5.80 -36.37 6.96
CA GLY A 348 6.10 -35.99 5.60
C GLY A 348 6.86 -37.02 4.76
N GLU A 349 7.02 -38.24 5.25
CA GLU A 349 7.62 -39.30 4.46
C GLU A 349 6.70 -39.72 3.29
N SER A 350 5.38 -39.72 3.53
CA SER A 350 4.37 -39.94 2.50
C SER A 350 3.16 -39.05 2.66
N TRP A 351 2.55 -38.67 1.54
CA TRP A 351 1.38 -37.81 1.50
C TRP A 351 0.25 -38.48 0.73
N VAL A 352 -0.98 -38.27 1.20
CA VAL A 352 -2.18 -38.71 0.50
C VAL A 352 -3.15 -37.58 0.33
N ARG A 353 -3.82 -37.50 -0.79
CA ARG A 353 -4.93 -36.56 -0.97
C ARG A 353 -6.11 -37.03 -0.13
N VAL A 354 -6.67 -36.14 0.71
CA VAL A 354 -7.75 -36.51 1.63
C VAL A 354 -9.11 -35.96 1.23
N ASP A 355 -9.18 -34.83 0.52
CA ASP A 355 -10.45 -34.22 0.11
C ASP A 355 -11.18 -35.08 -0.92
N GLN A 356 -12.43 -35.44 -0.59
CA GLN A 356 -13.28 -36.31 -1.41
C GLN A 356 -14.27 -35.54 -2.29
N THR A 357 -14.33 -34.20 -2.13
CA THR A 357 -15.26 -33.32 -2.81
C THR A 357 -14.54 -32.33 -3.73
N THR A 358 -15.31 -31.54 -4.47
CA THR A 358 -14.76 -30.45 -5.28
C THR A 358 -14.64 -29.14 -4.49
N ALA A 359 -14.93 -29.15 -3.19
CA ALA A 359 -14.94 -27.93 -2.37
C ALA A 359 -13.59 -27.22 -2.38
N HIS A 360 -12.49 -27.96 -2.11
CA HIS A 360 -11.13 -27.43 -2.15
C HIS A 360 -10.79 -26.85 -3.53
N ARG A 361 -11.17 -27.56 -4.60
CA ARG A 361 -10.95 -27.08 -5.96
C ARG A 361 -11.60 -25.72 -6.23
N ASN A 362 -12.81 -25.53 -5.75
CA ASN A 362 -13.65 -24.36 -6.04
C ASN A 362 -13.39 -23.20 -5.06
N ALA A 363 -12.77 -23.45 -3.91
CA ALA A 363 -12.56 -22.44 -2.87
C ALA A 363 -11.70 -21.27 -3.32
N PHE A 364 -10.90 -21.44 -4.36
CA PHE A 364 -9.95 -20.43 -4.82
C PHE A 364 -10.47 -19.58 -5.99
N GLY A 365 -11.57 -19.96 -6.66
CA GLY A 365 -12.23 -19.14 -7.69
C GLY A 365 -11.33 -18.70 -8.86
N GLY A 366 -10.18 -19.34 -9.08
CA GLY A 366 -9.16 -18.88 -10.06
C GLY A 366 -8.06 -18.01 -9.46
N PHE A 367 -8.17 -17.62 -8.17
CA PHE A 367 -7.22 -16.76 -7.45
C PHE A 367 -6.22 -17.52 -6.58
N GLY A 368 -6.01 -18.81 -6.80
CA GLY A 368 -5.00 -19.58 -6.06
C GLY A 368 -3.56 -19.08 -6.24
N TRP A 369 -3.30 -18.19 -7.17
CA TRP A 369 -2.07 -17.43 -7.29
C TRP A 369 -1.93 -16.36 -6.20
N TYR A 370 -2.98 -16.05 -5.47
CA TYR A 370 -3.06 -15.02 -4.45
C TYR A 370 -3.36 -15.63 -3.08
N PHE A 371 -4.36 -16.49 -2.98
CA PHE A 371 -4.77 -17.16 -1.76
C PHE A 371 -4.06 -18.49 -1.54
N GLY A 372 -4.09 -18.98 -0.35
CA GLY A 372 -3.62 -20.30 0.06
C GLY A 372 -3.19 -20.22 1.52
N HIS A 373 -4.10 -20.58 2.42
CA HIS A 373 -3.84 -20.70 3.85
C HIS A 373 -4.44 -22.00 4.35
N VAL A 374 -3.75 -22.66 5.27
CA VAL A 374 -4.27 -23.83 5.97
C VAL A 374 -3.94 -23.73 7.45
N ALA A 375 -4.87 -24.07 8.31
CA ALA A 375 -4.66 -24.12 9.75
C ALA A 375 -5.27 -25.41 10.32
N VAL A 376 -4.69 -25.91 11.40
CA VAL A 376 -5.17 -27.09 12.12
C VAL A 376 -5.44 -26.67 13.55
N SER A 377 -6.56 -27.14 14.10
CA SER A 377 -6.88 -26.93 15.50
C SER A 377 -5.78 -27.52 16.39
N PRO A 378 -5.28 -26.76 17.37
CA PRO A 378 -4.25 -27.27 18.26
C PRO A 378 -4.73 -28.46 19.14
N ALA A 379 -6.03 -28.58 19.36
CA ALA A 379 -6.63 -29.61 20.21
C ALA A 379 -7.01 -30.88 19.44
N ASP A 380 -7.40 -30.76 18.17
CA ASP A 380 -7.91 -31.87 17.35
C ASP A 380 -7.17 -31.90 16.00
N PRO A 381 -6.41 -32.97 15.71
CA PRO A 381 -5.65 -33.10 14.45
C PRO A 381 -6.55 -33.32 13.23
N ASP A 382 -7.83 -33.63 13.39
CA ASP A 382 -8.82 -33.79 12.34
C ASP A 382 -9.65 -32.54 12.05
N ASP A 383 -9.53 -31.49 12.89
CA ASP A 383 -10.15 -30.18 12.71
C ASP A 383 -9.22 -29.27 11.90
N VAL A 384 -9.53 -29.08 10.60
CA VAL A 384 -8.70 -28.37 9.63
C VAL A 384 -9.48 -27.32 8.86
N TRP A 385 -8.85 -26.16 8.68
CA TRP A 385 -9.39 -24.99 7.98
C TRP A 385 -8.56 -24.69 6.73
N VAL A 386 -9.23 -24.29 5.65
CA VAL A 386 -8.57 -23.85 4.41
C VAL A 386 -9.15 -22.51 3.99
N GLY A 387 -8.26 -21.50 3.88
CA GLY A 387 -8.59 -20.14 3.42
C GLY A 387 -8.25 -19.96 1.93
N GLY A 388 -9.24 -19.55 1.18
CA GLY A 388 -9.19 -19.14 -0.21
C GLY A 388 -10.10 -17.92 -0.40
N VAL A 389 -10.73 -17.77 -1.56
CA VAL A 389 -11.90 -16.89 -1.74
C VAL A 389 -13.02 -17.32 -0.79
N SER A 390 -13.22 -18.63 -0.66
CA SER A 390 -14.11 -19.20 0.35
C SER A 390 -13.31 -19.76 1.53
N LEU A 391 -13.86 -19.69 2.72
CA LEU A 391 -13.36 -20.37 3.91
C LEU A 391 -13.97 -21.77 3.99
N LEU A 392 -13.12 -22.79 4.06
CA LEU A 392 -13.53 -24.17 4.23
C LEU A 392 -13.12 -24.71 5.58
N HIS A 393 -13.93 -25.59 6.13
CA HIS A 393 -13.72 -26.26 7.41
C HIS A 393 -14.06 -27.76 7.33
N SER A 394 -13.25 -28.60 7.96
CA SER A 394 -13.44 -30.05 8.11
C SER A 394 -13.16 -30.45 9.55
N THR A 395 -13.94 -31.41 10.05
CA THR A 395 -13.75 -32.07 11.36
C THR A 395 -13.49 -33.57 11.21
N ASP A 396 -13.15 -34.03 10.02
CA ASP A 396 -12.92 -35.44 9.70
C ASP A 396 -11.56 -35.64 8.98
N GLY A 397 -10.60 -34.78 9.27
CA GLY A 397 -9.24 -34.85 8.75
C GLY A 397 -9.14 -34.44 7.28
N GLY A 398 -10.03 -33.57 6.83
CA GLY A 398 -10.03 -33.01 5.49
C GLY A 398 -10.83 -33.81 4.45
N ALA A 399 -11.50 -34.89 4.83
CA ALA A 399 -12.26 -35.72 3.89
C ALA A 399 -13.49 -34.96 3.36
N ILE A 400 -14.22 -34.27 4.20
CA ILE A 400 -15.35 -33.41 3.84
C ILE A 400 -15.00 -31.97 4.24
N LEU A 401 -15.01 -31.08 3.28
CA LEU A 401 -14.77 -29.66 3.45
C LEU A 401 -16.09 -28.90 3.25
N ASN A 402 -16.58 -28.23 4.28
CA ASN A 402 -17.77 -27.42 4.25
C ASN A 402 -17.42 -25.94 4.11
N ASN A 403 -18.23 -25.17 3.42
CA ASN A 403 -18.06 -23.72 3.30
C ASN A 403 -18.55 -23.04 4.59
N GLU A 404 -17.66 -22.35 5.28
CA GLU A 404 -17.89 -21.62 6.53
C GLU A 404 -17.70 -20.09 6.38
N THR A 405 -17.59 -19.57 5.17
CA THR A 405 -17.50 -18.13 4.92
C THR A 405 -18.65 -17.37 5.59
N GLY A 406 -19.89 -17.87 5.44
CA GLY A 406 -21.06 -17.40 6.16
C GLY A 406 -21.25 -15.87 6.10
N THR A 407 -21.16 -15.20 7.26
CA THR A 407 -21.30 -13.74 7.39
C THR A 407 -19.98 -12.97 7.26
N ALA A 408 -18.85 -13.65 7.12
CA ALA A 408 -17.57 -12.99 6.88
C ALA A 408 -17.48 -12.48 5.45
N HIS A 409 -16.57 -11.52 5.23
CA HIS A 409 -16.11 -11.16 3.89
C HIS A 409 -15.37 -12.35 3.26
N VAL A 410 -15.40 -12.48 1.97
CA VAL A 410 -14.57 -13.44 1.23
C VAL A 410 -13.06 -13.09 1.32
N ASP A 411 -12.21 -13.85 0.67
CA ASP A 411 -10.79 -13.52 0.46
C ASP A 411 -9.93 -13.62 1.72
N HIS A 412 -9.73 -14.86 2.17
CA HIS A 412 -9.17 -15.19 3.47
C HIS A 412 -7.64 -15.34 3.41
N HIS A 413 -6.91 -14.59 4.28
CA HIS A 413 -5.46 -14.54 4.34
C HIS A 413 -4.86 -15.03 5.65
N ALA A 414 -5.59 -14.90 6.74
CA ALA A 414 -5.11 -15.25 8.07
C ALA A 414 -6.16 -15.99 8.89
N LEU A 415 -5.73 -16.99 9.63
CA LEU A 415 -6.59 -17.76 10.52
C LEU A 415 -5.79 -18.22 11.73
N TRP A 416 -6.37 -18.03 12.92
CA TRP A 416 -5.80 -18.47 14.17
C TRP A 416 -6.87 -19.21 14.97
N VAL A 417 -6.53 -20.39 15.49
CA VAL A 417 -7.40 -21.21 16.36
C VAL A 417 -6.78 -21.25 17.75
N ASP A 418 -7.59 -20.96 18.77
CA ASP A 418 -7.11 -20.94 20.17
C ASP A 418 -6.71 -22.33 20.64
N PRO A 419 -5.47 -22.50 21.17
CA PRO A 419 -5.03 -23.77 21.71
C PRO A 419 -5.76 -24.19 23.00
N LEU A 420 -6.46 -23.29 23.67
CA LEU A 420 -7.21 -23.56 24.87
C LEU A 420 -8.73 -23.77 24.64
N ASP A 421 -9.22 -23.28 23.49
CA ASP A 421 -10.65 -23.35 23.16
C ASP A 421 -10.82 -23.33 21.63
N ALA A 422 -10.93 -24.48 21.01
CA ALA A 422 -11.05 -24.63 19.56
C ALA A 422 -12.28 -23.94 18.95
N SER A 423 -13.27 -23.56 19.75
CA SER A 423 -14.40 -22.75 19.28
C SER A 423 -14.05 -21.29 19.08
N ARG A 424 -12.92 -20.83 19.60
CA ARG A 424 -12.43 -19.47 19.42
C ARG A 424 -11.50 -19.41 18.23
N VAL A 425 -12.02 -18.90 17.13
CA VAL A 425 -11.32 -18.76 15.87
C VAL A 425 -11.28 -17.29 15.47
N TYR A 426 -10.10 -16.81 15.06
CA TYR A 426 -9.90 -15.49 14.48
C TYR A 426 -9.62 -15.61 13.00
N LEU A 427 -10.22 -14.72 12.22
CA LEU A 427 -10.18 -14.73 10.77
C LEU A 427 -9.80 -13.33 10.26
N GLY A 428 -8.80 -13.26 9.39
CA GLY A 428 -8.40 -12.08 8.65
C GLY A 428 -8.65 -12.26 7.16
N ASN A 429 -9.30 -11.27 6.55
CA ASN A 429 -9.61 -11.25 5.13
C ASN A 429 -9.58 -9.81 4.58
N ASP A 430 -9.99 -9.60 3.32
CA ASP A 430 -9.99 -8.29 2.69
C ASP A 430 -11.06 -7.33 3.27
N GLY A 431 -12.03 -7.87 4.02
CA GLY A 431 -13.00 -7.09 4.78
C GLY A 431 -12.57 -6.68 6.19
N GLY A 432 -11.44 -7.22 6.69
CA GLY A 432 -10.90 -6.90 8.01
C GLY A 432 -10.77 -8.11 8.94
N PHE A 433 -10.93 -7.86 10.23
CA PHE A 433 -10.86 -8.88 11.29
C PHE A 433 -12.25 -9.37 11.70
N TYR A 434 -12.34 -10.69 11.89
CA TYR A 434 -13.53 -11.38 12.38
C TYR A 434 -13.17 -12.40 13.46
N ARG A 435 -14.09 -12.65 14.37
CA ARG A 435 -14.01 -13.75 15.32
C ARG A 435 -15.22 -14.67 15.19
N ALA A 436 -15.05 -15.94 15.50
CA ALA A 436 -16.15 -16.90 15.47
C ALA A 436 -17.30 -16.44 16.39
N GLY A 437 -18.51 -16.51 15.87
CA GLY A 437 -19.75 -16.27 16.58
C GLY A 437 -20.41 -17.57 17.04
N VAL A 438 -21.68 -17.47 17.42
CA VAL A 438 -22.46 -18.66 17.79
C VAL A 438 -23.18 -19.22 16.56
N GLY A 439 -22.82 -20.41 16.15
CA GLY A 439 -23.38 -21.13 15.01
C GLY A 439 -22.44 -21.17 13.81
N VAL A 440 -22.71 -22.12 12.92
CA VAL A 440 -21.93 -22.39 11.70
C VAL A 440 -21.93 -21.17 10.78
N GLY A 441 -20.75 -20.77 10.34
CA GLY A 441 -20.61 -19.62 9.43
C GLY A 441 -21.04 -18.27 10.03
N GLN A 442 -21.19 -18.17 11.35
CA GLN A 442 -21.50 -16.92 12.03
C GLN A 442 -20.22 -16.24 12.49
N TRP A 443 -19.91 -15.08 11.91
CA TRP A 443 -18.71 -14.31 12.21
C TRP A 443 -19.07 -12.94 12.76
N VAL A 444 -18.39 -12.52 13.81
CA VAL A 444 -18.52 -11.19 14.42
C VAL A 444 -17.37 -10.32 13.92
N LYS A 445 -17.68 -9.29 13.15
CA LYS A 445 -16.72 -8.33 12.62
C LYS A 445 -16.29 -7.31 13.68
N SER A 446 -15.02 -6.98 13.73
CA SER A 446 -14.54 -5.84 14.54
C SER A 446 -15.18 -4.53 14.09
N GLN A 447 -15.52 -3.67 15.05
CA GLN A 447 -16.14 -2.37 14.83
C GLN A 447 -15.16 -1.20 15.00
N ASN A 448 -13.89 -1.46 15.30
CA ASN A 448 -12.88 -0.45 15.56
C ASN A 448 -11.53 -0.86 14.96
N LEU A 449 -11.47 -0.96 13.64
CA LEU A 449 -10.23 -1.27 12.91
C LEU A 449 -10.17 -0.44 11.62
N PRO A 450 -9.68 0.82 11.68
CA PRO A 450 -9.68 1.74 10.55
C PRO A 450 -8.49 1.49 9.61
N ILE A 451 -8.60 0.44 8.80
CA ILE A 451 -7.58 0.03 7.83
C ILE A 451 -8.11 -0.06 6.39
N SER A 452 -9.22 0.60 6.09
CA SER A 452 -9.77 0.63 4.72
C SER A 452 -8.77 1.23 3.73
N GLN A 453 -8.79 0.70 2.51
CA GLN A 453 -7.89 1.06 1.41
C GLN A 453 -8.65 1.88 0.38
N PHE A 454 -8.61 3.21 0.52
CA PHE A 454 -9.26 4.12 -0.44
C PHE A 454 -8.43 4.29 -1.71
N TYR A 455 -9.12 4.32 -2.85
CA TYR A 455 -8.60 4.77 -4.13
C TYR A 455 -8.85 6.27 -4.35
N ALA A 456 -10.03 6.76 -4.00
CA ALA A 456 -10.40 8.16 -4.12
C ALA A 456 -11.57 8.51 -3.20
N GLY A 457 -11.84 9.82 -3.02
CA GLY A 457 -12.97 10.30 -2.24
C GLY A 457 -13.56 11.60 -2.76
N SER A 458 -14.70 11.96 -2.20
CA SER A 458 -15.40 13.22 -2.49
C SER A 458 -16.18 13.67 -1.27
N VAL A 459 -16.17 14.97 -1.03
CA VAL A 459 -16.92 15.62 0.06
C VAL A 459 -18.06 16.40 -0.54
N ASP A 460 -19.27 16.30 0.03
CA ASP A 460 -20.42 17.07 -0.40
C ASP A 460 -20.14 18.58 -0.22
N PRO A 461 -20.16 19.38 -1.29
CA PRO A 461 -19.81 20.81 -1.22
C PRO A 461 -20.69 21.63 -0.28
N GLY A 462 -21.90 21.17 0.01
CA GLY A 462 -22.85 21.81 0.94
C GLY A 462 -22.83 21.23 2.36
N ASN A 463 -22.20 20.05 2.56
CA ASN A 463 -22.19 19.35 3.85
C ASN A 463 -20.87 18.64 4.10
N ALA A 464 -19.99 19.26 4.84
CA ALA A 464 -18.68 18.75 5.23
C ALA A 464 -18.68 17.41 5.99
N ASN A 465 -19.84 16.95 6.46
CA ASN A 465 -19.99 15.66 7.14
C ASN A 465 -20.38 14.52 6.18
N LYS A 466 -20.86 14.85 4.97
CA LYS A 466 -21.16 13.86 3.96
C LYS A 466 -19.91 13.61 3.11
N VAL A 467 -19.35 12.45 3.29
CA VAL A 467 -18.16 11.98 2.60
C VAL A 467 -18.47 10.67 1.90
N VAL A 468 -18.04 10.55 0.66
CA VAL A 468 -18.15 9.35 -0.17
C VAL A 468 -16.74 8.96 -0.60
N GLY A 469 -16.45 7.67 -0.64
CA GLY A 469 -15.13 7.21 -1.13
C GLY A 469 -15.20 5.81 -1.72
N GLY A 470 -14.43 5.58 -2.76
CA GLY A 470 -14.24 4.27 -3.36
C GLY A 470 -13.09 3.53 -2.69
N THR A 471 -13.30 2.26 -2.36
CA THR A 471 -12.33 1.42 -1.66
C THR A 471 -12.09 0.12 -2.38
N GLN A 472 -10.89 -0.41 -2.24
CA GLN A 472 -10.56 -1.76 -2.64
C GLN A 472 -11.37 -2.76 -1.82
N ASP A 473 -11.91 -3.79 -2.48
CA ASP A 473 -12.64 -4.95 -1.93
C ASP A 473 -13.92 -4.62 -1.12
N ASN A 474 -14.08 -3.36 -0.67
CA ASN A 474 -15.18 -2.97 0.23
C ASN A 474 -16.21 -2.00 -0.41
N GLY A 475 -16.08 -1.74 -1.71
CA GLY A 475 -17.05 -0.98 -2.50
C GLY A 475 -16.94 0.53 -2.38
N THR A 476 -17.97 1.22 -2.85
CA THR A 476 -18.13 2.66 -2.62
C THR A 476 -18.85 2.89 -1.30
N LEU A 477 -18.20 3.61 -0.42
CA LEU A 477 -18.63 3.87 0.96
C LEU A 477 -19.14 5.30 1.11
N LYS A 478 -20.06 5.52 2.05
CA LYS A 478 -20.56 6.85 2.40
C LYS A 478 -20.76 6.99 3.91
N THR A 479 -20.47 8.18 4.44
CA THR A 479 -20.90 8.63 5.76
C THR A 479 -21.56 10.00 5.70
N GLU A 480 -22.44 10.27 6.68
CA GLU A 480 -23.02 11.59 6.96
C GLU A 480 -22.95 11.91 8.46
N THR A 481 -22.47 10.96 9.26
CA THR A 481 -22.51 11.00 10.73
C THR A 481 -21.16 10.80 11.40
N GLY A 482 -20.09 10.77 10.62
CA GLY A 482 -18.72 10.64 11.13
C GLY A 482 -18.18 9.20 11.08
N PRO A 483 -17.13 8.89 11.88
CA PRO A 483 -16.24 7.75 11.65
C PRO A 483 -16.87 6.37 11.78
N PHE A 484 -17.93 6.23 12.57
CA PHE A 484 -18.66 4.96 12.77
C PHE A 484 -19.90 4.82 11.88
N GLY A 485 -20.28 5.88 11.18
CA GLY A 485 -21.52 5.92 10.37
C GLY A 485 -21.31 5.62 8.89
N TRP A 486 -20.21 5.01 8.51
CA TRP A 486 -19.97 4.61 7.14
C TRP A 486 -20.79 3.38 6.75
N GLY A 487 -21.31 3.39 5.53
CA GLY A 487 -22.01 2.27 4.93
C GLY A 487 -21.68 2.12 3.45
N GLN A 488 -21.72 0.88 2.97
CA GLN A 488 -21.52 0.58 1.56
C GLN A 488 -22.80 0.99 0.77
N ILE A 489 -22.59 1.73 -0.30
CA ILE A 489 -23.67 2.19 -1.19
C ILE A 489 -23.58 1.60 -2.60
N LEU A 490 -22.42 1.05 -3.00
CA LEU A 490 -22.20 0.30 -4.23
C LEU A 490 -21.17 -0.79 -3.95
N GLY A 491 -21.39 -2.00 -4.43
CA GLY A 491 -20.51 -3.15 -4.21
C GLY A 491 -19.33 -3.20 -5.17
N ALA A 492 -18.57 -4.30 -5.16
CA ALA A 492 -17.31 -4.53 -5.88
C ALA A 492 -16.24 -3.48 -5.50
N ASP A 493 -15.12 -3.38 -6.23
CA ASP A 493 -14.18 -2.26 -6.00
C ASP A 493 -14.81 -0.93 -6.40
N GLY A 494 -14.68 0.05 -5.51
CA GLY A 494 -15.05 1.44 -5.77
C GLY A 494 -13.80 2.28 -6.01
N PHE A 495 -13.92 3.27 -6.91
CA PHE A 495 -12.83 4.12 -7.35
C PHE A 495 -13.18 5.60 -7.27
N HIS A 496 -12.94 6.37 -8.33
CA HIS A 496 -13.35 7.77 -8.36
C HIS A 496 -14.84 7.93 -8.06
N VAL A 497 -15.12 8.87 -7.19
CA VAL A 497 -16.47 9.27 -6.78
C VAL A 497 -16.62 10.78 -6.84
N LEU A 498 -17.83 11.24 -7.02
CA LEU A 498 -18.15 12.66 -7.08
C LEU A 498 -19.54 12.91 -6.54
N VAL A 499 -19.67 13.85 -5.60
CA VAL A 499 -20.95 14.37 -5.12
C VAL A 499 -21.26 15.67 -5.85
N SER A 500 -22.38 15.73 -6.57
CA SER A 500 -22.72 16.89 -7.40
C SER A 500 -23.16 18.10 -6.55
N PRO A 501 -22.55 19.29 -6.72
CA PRO A 501 -22.97 20.51 -6.02
C PRO A 501 -24.35 21.03 -6.45
N ALA A 502 -24.83 20.65 -7.65
CA ALA A 502 -26.16 21.05 -8.11
C ALA A 502 -27.30 20.32 -7.38
N ASN A 503 -27.05 19.10 -6.99
CA ASN A 503 -27.97 18.27 -6.20
C ASN A 503 -27.14 17.21 -5.50
N THR A 504 -26.95 17.36 -4.21
CA THR A 504 -26.07 16.50 -3.42
C THR A 504 -26.60 15.07 -3.24
N ASN A 505 -27.85 14.78 -3.63
CA ASN A 505 -28.34 13.41 -3.80
C ASN A 505 -27.85 12.73 -5.08
N THR A 506 -27.22 13.50 -5.99
CA THR A 506 -26.57 12.96 -7.18
C THR A 506 -25.14 12.60 -6.86
N ILE A 507 -24.82 11.32 -6.97
CA ILE A 507 -23.49 10.75 -6.79
C ILE A 507 -23.12 10.04 -8.09
N LEU A 508 -21.92 10.30 -8.58
CA LEU A 508 -21.30 9.51 -9.65
C LEU A 508 -20.20 8.65 -9.01
N ALA A 509 -20.05 7.43 -9.47
CA ALA A 509 -19.03 6.51 -9.02
C ALA A 509 -18.48 5.70 -10.19
N GLU A 510 -17.19 5.63 -10.27
CA GLU A 510 -16.53 4.62 -11.07
C GLU A 510 -16.59 3.29 -10.33
N TRP A 511 -16.75 2.19 -11.03
CA TRP A 511 -16.98 0.87 -10.50
C TRP A 511 -16.14 -0.15 -11.25
N GLN A 512 -15.65 -1.19 -10.56
CA GLN A 512 -14.75 -2.22 -11.08
C GLN A 512 -15.15 -2.78 -12.45
N TYR A 513 -16.42 -2.86 -12.71
CA TYR A 513 -16.96 -3.40 -13.97
C TYR A 513 -17.31 -2.34 -15.02
N CYS A 514 -16.76 -1.13 -14.94
CA CYS A 514 -16.93 -0.12 -15.99
C CYS A 514 -16.50 -0.61 -17.39
N SER A 515 -15.57 -1.54 -17.46
CA SER A 515 -15.11 -2.19 -18.68
C SER A 515 -16.20 -3.00 -19.41
N ASP A 516 -17.32 -3.33 -18.76
CA ASP A 516 -18.46 -3.99 -19.41
C ASP A 516 -19.28 -3.05 -20.34
N LYS A 517 -18.77 -1.86 -20.61
CA LYS A 517 -19.40 -0.79 -21.42
C LYS A 517 -20.53 -0.07 -20.70
N THR A 518 -20.68 -0.24 -19.39
CA THR A 518 -21.73 0.46 -18.63
C THR A 518 -21.28 1.84 -18.15
N GLY A 519 -20.00 2.18 -18.30
CA GLY A 519 -19.44 3.50 -17.95
C GLY A 519 -19.50 3.80 -16.44
N VAL A 520 -19.51 5.08 -16.13
CA VAL A 520 -19.68 5.58 -14.77
C VAL A 520 -21.10 5.31 -14.28
N LYS A 521 -21.26 4.81 -13.07
CA LYS A 521 -22.55 4.67 -12.39
C LYS A 521 -23.03 6.02 -11.88
N ARG A 522 -24.32 6.25 -11.90
CA ARG A 522 -24.96 7.47 -11.41
C ARG A 522 -26.13 7.15 -10.49
N SER A 523 -26.13 7.73 -9.32
CA SER A 523 -27.27 7.74 -8.40
C SER A 523 -27.89 9.15 -8.36
N VAL A 524 -29.17 9.26 -8.24
CA VAL A 524 -29.90 10.51 -7.92
C VAL A 524 -30.66 10.39 -6.60
N THR A 525 -30.44 9.31 -5.88
CA THR A 525 -31.12 8.92 -4.64
C THR A 525 -30.15 8.78 -3.49
N ASN A 526 -29.07 9.59 -3.47
CA ASN A 526 -28.06 9.57 -2.42
C ASN A 526 -27.39 8.19 -2.23
N GLY A 527 -27.18 7.45 -3.32
CA GLY A 527 -26.58 6.11 -3.29
C GLY A 527 -27.55 4.95 -3.06
N ALA A 528 -28.85 5.22 -2.88
CA ALA A 528 -29.83 4.14 -2.64
C ALA A 528 -30.12 3.30 -3.91
N THR A 529 -30.06 3.91 -5.07
CA THR A 529 -30.22 3.24 -6.37
C THR A 529 -29.23 3.78 -7.38
N TRP A 530 -28.78 2.91 -8.29
CA TRP A 530 -27.74 3.22 -9.26
C TRP A 530 -28.19 2.90 -10.68
N MET A 531 -27.79 3.73 -11.62
CA MET A 531 -28.04 3.57 -13.06
C MET A 531 -26.69 3.54 -13.79
N SER A 532 -26.58 2.69 -14.79
CA SER A 532 -25.47 2.75 -15.74
C SER A 532 -25.64 3.96 -16.64
N THR A 533 -24.54 4.60 -16.98
CA THR A 533 -24.51 5.71 -17.94
C THR A 533 -24.01 5.21 -19.30
N GLY A 534 -24.51 5.76 -20.39
CA GLY A 534 -24.17 5.33 -21.74
C GLY A 534 -23.24 6.30 -22.47
N GLY A 535 -22.76 5.89 -23.66
CA GLY A 535 -22.00 6.74 -24.57
C GLY A 535 -20.52 6.39 -24.70
N TRP A 536 -20.07 5.35 -24.01
CA TRP A 536 -18.69 4.86 -24.08
C TRP A 536 -18.45 4.07 -25.38
N GLY A 537 -17.25 4.23 -25.95
CA GLY A 537 -16.87 3.60 -27.22
C GLY A 537 -16.54 2.11 -27.05
N PRO A 538 -16.96 1.25 -28.01
CA PRO A 538 -16.52 -0.14 -28.02
C PRO A 538 -15.01 -0.22 -28.28
N GLY A 539 -14.29 -1.02 -27.48
CA GLY A 539 -12.85 -1.20 -27.62
C GLY A 539 -12.00 -0.10 -26.99
N ASP A 540 -12.62 0.78 -26.19
CA ASP A 540 -11.87 1.72 -25.37
C ASP A 540 -11.06 1.01 -24.27
N ARG A 541 -9.92 1.60 -23.94
CA ARG A 541 -9.04 1.18 -22.85
C ARG A 541 -9.32 2.04 -21.64
N TYR A 542 -9.62 1.44 -20.50
CA TYR A 542 -9.92 2.14 -19.25
C TYR A 542 -8.78 1.95 -18.25
N ASN A 543 -8.43 3.04 -17.55
CA ASN A 543 -7.57 2.94 -16.40
C ASN A 543 -8.26 2.13 -15.28
N TRP A 544 -7.51 1.48 -14.43
CA TRP A 544 -8.07 0.80 -13.25
C TRP A 544 -8.86 1.78 -12.37
N ASN A 545 -8.37 2.99 -12.21
CA ASN A 545 -9.04 4.09 -11.52
C ASN A 545 -9.37 5.19 -12.55
N THR A 546 -10.51 5.05 -13.21
CA THR A 546 -10.96 5.94 -14.30
C THR A 546 -11.35 7.32 -13.75
N PRO A 547 -10.80 8.44 -14.25
CA PRO A 547 -11.06 9.77 -13.69
C PRO A 547 -12.47 10.27 -13.98
N ILE A 548 -13.05 10.95 -12.99
CA ILE A 548 -14.30 11.72 -13.12
C ILE A 548 -14.04 13.11 -12.58
N PHE A 549 -14.34 14.14 -13.37
CA PHE A 549 -14.17 15.53 -12.97
C PHE A 549 -15.40 16.36 -13.35
N GLN A 550 -15.88 17.23 -12.46
CA GLN A 550 -17.01 18.12 -12.69
C GLN A 550 -16.53 19.56 -12.86
N SER A 551 -17.09 20.26 -13.83
CA SER A 551 -16.81 21.67 -14.04
C SER A 551 -17.19 22.49 -12.81
N PRO A 552 -16.25 23.27 -12.25
CA PRO A 552 -16.57 24.18 -11.15
C PRO A 552 -17.58 25.27 -11.52
N ALA A 553 -17.58 25.69 -12.79
CA ALA A 553 -18.47 26.77 -13.28
C ALA A 553 -19.85 26.27 -13.67
N ASN A 554 -19.97 24.99 -14.12
CA ASN A 554 -21.24 24.41 -14.57
C ASN A 554 -21.35 22.94 -14.13
N PRO A 555 -22.07 22.62 -13.07
CA PRO A 555 -22.20 21.26 -12.57
C PRO A 555 -22.84 20.25 -13.51
N SER A 556 -23.47 20.70 -14.59
CA SER A 556 -24.02 19.79 -15.63
C SER A 556 -22.93 19.27 -16.57
N VAL A 557 -21.76 19.95 -16.61
CA VAL A 557 -20.63 19.57 -17.45
C VAL A 557 -19.64 18.74 -16.64
N LEU A 558 -19.36 17.53 -17.11
CA LEU A 558 -18.38 16.63 -16.52
C LEU A 558 -17.44 16.10 -17.60
N LEU A 559 -16.23 15.77 -17.19
CA LEU A 559 -15.26 14.99 -17.96
C LEU A 559 -15.05 13.63 -17.30
N SER A 560 -14.78 12.64 -18.12
CA SER A 560 -14.24 11.35 -17.75
C SER A 560 -13.38 10.86 -18.93
N ALA A 561 -12.68 9.73 -18.79
CA ALA A 561 -11.76 9.33 -19.85
C ALA A 561 -11.56 7.82 -19.95
N SER A 562 -11.17 7.41 -21.15
CA SER A 562 -10.51 6.17 -21.52
C SER A 562 -9.12 6.54 -22.08
N GLN A 563 -8.71 6.07 -23.25
CA GLN A 563 -7.67 6.72 -24.06
C GLN A 563 -8.16 8.03 -24.72
N ARG A 564 -9.46 8.31 -24.61
CA ARG A 564 -10.13 9.51 -25.12
C ARG A 564 -10.77 10.26 -23.96
N VAL A 565 -10.92 11.56 -24.10
CA VAL A 565 -11.71 12.38 -23.19
C VAL A 565 -13.19 12.29 -23.58
N TYR A 566 -14.03 12.05 -22.59
CA TYR A 566 -15.48 12.05 -22.70
C TYR A 566 -16.07 13.24 -21.94
N ARG A 567 -17.10 13.85 -22.50
CA ARG A 567 -17.85 14.95 -21.88
C ARG A 567 -19.31 14.58 -21.72
N SER A 568 -19.85 14.85 -20.54
CA SER A 568 -21.28 14.92 -20.28
C SER A 568 -21.71 16.39 -20.15
N THR A 569 -22.91 16.72 -20.62
CA THR A 569 -23.55 18.05 -20.45
C THR A 569 -24.88 17.95 -19.69
N ASN A 570 -25.17 16.78 -19.14
CA ASN A 570 -26.45 16.51 -18.44
C ASN A 570 -26.22 15.89 -17.05
N GLY A 571 -25.13 16.26 -16.38
CA GLY A 571 -24.83 15.79 -15.04
C GLY A 571 -24.47 14.31 -14.97
N GLY A 572 -23.76 13.78 -15.96
CA GLY A 572 -23.29 12.39 -16.03
C GLY A 572 -24.34 11.38 -16.51
N GLY A 573 -25.46 11.85 -17.08
CA GLY A 573 -26.48 10.94 -17.60
C GLY A 573 -26.12 10.28 -18.93
N ALA A 574 -25.34 10.97 -19.77
CA ALA A 574 -24.82 10.46 -21.03
C ALA A 574 -23.47 11.13 -21.34
N TRP A 575 -22.63 10.43 -22.09
CA TRP A 575 -21.27 10.83 -22.41
C TRP A 575 -21.02 10.85 -23.93
N THR A 576 -20.17 11.76 -24.38
CA THR A 576 -19.77 11.90 -25.78
C THR A 576 -18.26 12.08 -25.82
N ALA A 577 -17.56 11.30 -26.66
CA ALA A 577 -16.15 11.48 -26.89
C ALA A 577 -15.88 12.84 -27.55
N ILE A 578 -14.97 13.61 -26.99
CA ILE A 578 -14.54 14.93 -27.45
C ILE A 578 -13.06 14.98 -27.84
N SER A 579 -12.40 13.85 -27.89
CA SER A 579 -11.04 13.70 -28.41
C SER A 579 -10.88 12.41 -29.21
N GLY A 580 -9.79 12.33 -29.98
CA GLY A 580 -9.22 11.07 -30.42
C GLY A 580 -8.47 10.35 -29.30
N ASP A 581 -7.65 9.33 -29.65
CA ASP A 581 -6.69 8.71 -28.74
C ASP A 581 -5.57 9.70 -28.41
N LEU A 582 -5.48 10.15 -27.16
CA LEU A 582 -4.46 11.11 -26.71
C LEU A 582 -3.20 10.40 -26.17
N THR A 583 -3.21 9.09 -26.07
CA THR A 583 -2.08 8.34 -25.51
C THR A 583 -1.08 7.89 -26.58
N GLY A 584 -1.55 7.79 -27.83
CA GLY A 584 -0.79 7.16 -28.91
C GLY A 584 -0.71 5.63 -28.75
N ALA A 585 0.01 4.98 -29.64
CA ALA A 585 0.28 3.55 -29.52
C ALA A 585 1.17 3.33 -28.29
N PRO A 586 0.75 2.50 -27.31
CA PRO A 586 1.56 2.27 -26.12
C PRO A 586 2.87 1.58 -26.51
N PRO A 587 4.02 2.02 -25.97
CA PRO A 587 5.23 1.21 -26.06
C PRO A 587 4.96 -0.15 -25.39
N ALA A 588 5.63 -1.19 -25.86
CA ALA A 588 5.42 -2.59 -25.43
C ALA A 588 5.78 -2.87 -23.96
N SER A 589 6.01 -1.87 -23.10
CA SER A 589 6.52 -2.11 -21.75
C SER A 589 5.59 -1.66 -20.62
N VAL A 590 5.75 -0.46 -20.10
CA VAL A 590 5.17 -0.07 -18.80
C VAL A 590 3.89 0.79 -18.87
N VAL A 591 3.24 0.89 -20.00
CA VAL A 591 2.03 1.72 -20.15
C VAL A 591 0.91 0.95 -20.81
N TYR A 592 -0.31 1.26 -20.38
CA TYR A 592 -1.51 0.66 -20.96
C TYR A 592 -2.13 1.57 -22.03
N GLY A 593 -1.83 2.85 -21.98
CA GLY A 593 -2.32 3.86 -22.90
C GLY A 593 -3.70 4.38 -22.51
N THR A 594 -3.81 4.92 -21.31
CA THR A 594 -5.04 5.50 -20.76
C THR A 594 -4.81 6.93 -20.26
N ILE A 595 -5.89 7.71 -20.23
CA ILE A 595 -5.90 9.00 -19.54
C ILE A 595 -6.19 8.73 -18.06
N THR A 596 -5.33 9.29 -17.21
CA THR A 596 -5.33 9.05 -15.77
C THR A 596 -5.97 10.18 -14.97
N THR A 597 -6.02 11.37 -15.55
CA THR A 597 -6.55 12.57 -14.93
C THR A 597 -7.09 13.54 -15.95
N VAL A 598 -8.17 14.24 -15.61
CA VAL A 598 -8.76 15.31 -16.42
C VAL A 598 -9.14 16.48 -15.52
N ALA A 599 -9.13 17.70 -16.05
CA ALA A 599 -9.57 18.89 -15.33
C ALA A 599 -10.25 19.91 -16.26
N ILE A 600 -11.08 20.75 -15.66
CA ILE A 600 -11.69 21.95 -16.27
C ILE A 600 -11.28 23.13 -15.39
N SER A 601 -10.76 24.19 -15.99
CA SER A 601 -10.41 25.40 -15.25
C SER A 601 -11.68 26.08 -14.68
N ALA A 602 -11.57 26.53 -13.43
CA ALA A 602 -12.60 27.35 -12.81
C ALA A 602 -12.59 28.80 -13.36
N ALA A 603 -11.41 29.29 -13.72
CA ALA A 603 -11.21 30.65 -14.23
C ALA A 603 -11.53 30.77 -15.73
N ASP A 604 -11.41 29.68 -16.49
CA ASP A 604 -11.74 29.63 -17.94
C ASP A 604 -12.42 28.29 -18.28
N SER A 605 -13.72 28.30 -18.39
CA SER A 605 -14.54 27.10 -18.65
C SER A 605 -14.29 26.44 -20.01
N ASN A 606 -13.52 27.03 -20.90
CA ASN A 606 -13.09 26.46 -22.16
C ASN A 606 -11.73 25.73 -22.08
N LEU A 607 -11.00 25.96 -20.99
CA LEU A 607 -9.72 25.31 -20.77
C LEU A 607 -9.91 23.94 -20.13
N TYR A 608 -9.66 22.88 -20.89
CA TYR A 608 -9.64 21.49 -20.46
C TYR A 608 -8.23 20.93 -20.45
N LEU A 609 -7.92 20.08 -19.49
CA LEU A 609 -6.63 19.42 -19.35
C LEU A 609 -6.83 17.91 -19.27
N ALA A 610 -5.83 17.16 -19.76
CA ALA A 610 -5.77 15.71 -19.62
C ALA A 610 -4.32 15.25 -19.42
N GLY A 611 -4.10 14.30 -18.52
CA GLY A 611 -2.83 13.64 -18.29
C GLY A 611 -2.95 12.13 -18.51
N THR A 612 -1.85 11.47 -18.89
CA THR A 612 -1.85 10.07 -19.33
C THR A 612 -0.86 9.22 -18.54
N ASP A 613 -1.06 7.90 -18.56
CA ASP A 613 -0.18 6.91 -17.92
C ASP A 613 1.21 6.82 -18.57
N ASN A 614 1.37 7.33 -19.78
CA ASN A 614 2.66 7.41 -20.48
C ASN A 614 3.30 8.81 -20.45
N GLY A 615 2.84 9.67 -19.53
CA GLY A 615 3.47 10.94 -19.22
C GLY A 615 3.12 12.10 -20.17
N ARG A 616 2.14 11.94 -21.06
CA ARG A 616 1.68 13.03 -21.91
C ARG A 616 0.70 13.91 -21.18
N VAL A 617 0.78 15.21 -21.45
CA VAL A 617 -0.16 16.23 -20.96
C VAL A 617 -0.74 16.98 -22.14
N TRP A 618 -2.06 17.15 -22.11
CA TRP A 618 -2.83 17.77 -23.19
C TRP A 618 -3.69 18.89 -22.67
N ARG A 619 -3.90 19.92 -23.48
CA ARG A 619 -4.88 20.98 -23.25
C ARG A 619 -5.83 21.13 -24.42
N SER A 620 -7.03 21.59 -24.12
CA SER A 620 -7.96 22.20 -25.09
C SER A 620 -8.35 23.56 -24.56
N GLN A 621 -8.42 24.56 -25.44
CA GLN A 621 -8.80 25.94 -25.11
C GLN A 621 -10.18 26.33 -25.70
N ASP A 622 -10.92 25.35 -26.23
CA ASP A 622 -12.22 25.50 -26.86
C ASP A 622 -13.23 24.45 -26.41
N ALA A 623 -13.16 24.07 -25.13
CA ALA A 623 -14.03 23.09 -24.50
C ALA A 623 -14.02 21.70 -25.17
N GLY A 624 -12.85 21.27 -25.65
CA GLY A 624 -12.63 19.93 -26.20
C GLY A 624 -12.78 19.83 -27.72
N GLY A 625 -12.87 20.96 -28.45
CA GLY A 625 -12.91 20.96 -29.90
C GLY A 625 -11.58 20.60 -30.53
N LEU A 626 -10.49 21.16 -30.01
CA LEU A 626 -9.12 20.87 -30.42
C LEU A 626 -8.27 20.54 -29.21
N TRP A 627 -7.43 19.51 -29.31
CA TRP A 627 -6.47 19.10 -28.27
C TRP A 627 -5.05 19.31 -28.75
N GLU A 628 -4.25 19.96 -27.93
CA GLU A 628 -2.85 20.28 -28.16
C GLU A 628 -1.98 19.60 -27.09
N GLU A 629 -0.92 18.92 -27.51
CA GLU A 629 0.04 18.31 -26.59
C GLU A 629 0.97 19.37 -26.00
N ILE A 630 1.08 19.41 -24.68
CA ILE A 630 1.90 20.36 -23.92
C ILE A 630 2.94 19.65 -23.04
N THR A 631 3.38 18.47 -23.42
CA THR A 631 4.31 17.61 -22.66
C THR A 631 5.76 18.12 -22.64
N ALA A 632 6.16 18.97 -23.59
CA ALA A 632 7.56 19.38 -23.76
C ALA A 632 8.14 20.00 -22.47
N GLY A 633 9.21 19.42 -21.93
CA GLY A 633 9.84 19.85 -20.67
C GLY A 633 9.38 19.09 -19.41
N LEU A 634 8.44 18.17 -19.53
CA LEU A 634 8.03 17.26 -18.45
C LEU A 634 8.81 15.93 -18.47
N PRO A 635 8.92 15.21 -17.35
CA PRO A 635 9.81 14.04 -17.22
C PRO A 635 9.31 12.78 -17.93
N GLY A 636 8.09 12.77 -18.50
CA GLY A 636 7.52 11.58 -19.15
C GLY A 636 7.14 10.45 -18.18
N LEU A 637 6.93 10.77 -16.91
CA LEU A 637 6.43 9.84 -15.88
C LEU A 637 4.90 9.81 -15.88
N TYR A 638 4.32 8.76 -15.32
CA TYR A 638 2.88 8.62 -15.13
C TYR A 638 2.29 9.91 -14.50
N VAL A 639 1.35 10.55 -15.20
CA VAL A 639 0.68 11.77 -14.73
C VAL A 639 -0.43 11.38 -13.76
N THR A 640 -0.30 11.75 -12.50
CA THR A 640 -1.32 11.44 -11.47
C THR A 640 -2.38 12.53 -11.37
N ARG A 641 -1.97 13.79 -11.56
CA ARG A 641 -2.92 14.92 -11.47
C ARG A 641 -2.54 16.04 -12.43
N VAL A 642 -3.53 16.60 -13.10
CA VAL A 642 -3.47 17.90 -13.75
C VAL A 642 -4.43 18.85 -13.05
N VAL A 643 -3.99 20.08 -12.75
CA VAL A 643 -4.78 21.09 -12.04
C VAL A 643 -4.62 22.43 -12.74
N ALA A 644 -5.73 23.09 -13.08
CA ALA A 644 -5.72 24.51 -13.42
C ALA A 644 -5.92 25.34 -12.15
N ASP A 645 -5.17 26.41 -11.98
CA ASP A 645 -5.37 27.32 -10.85
C ASP A 645 -6.80 27.88 -10.89
N PRO A 646 -7.53 27.88 -9.76
CA PRO A 646 -8.92 28.32 -9.76
C PRO A 646 -9.11 29.83 -9.99
N ALA A 647 -8.07 30.64 -9.83
CA ALA A 647 -8.11 32.08 -10.00
C ALA A 647 -7.39 32.59 -11.26
N ASP A 648 -6.41 31.84 -11.75
CA ASP A 648 -5.58 32.24 -12.89
C ASP A 648 -5.52 31.10 -13.93
N PRO A 649 -6.16 31.21 -15.09
CA PRO A 649 -6.19 30.16 -16.10
C PRO A 649 -4.83 29.94 -16.79
N ASP A 650 -3.86 30.85 -16.64
CA ASP A 650 -2.53 30.70 -17.19
C ASP A 650 -1.63 29.81 -16.31
N LEU A 651 -2.03 29.63 -15.03
CA LEU A 651 -1.36 28.74 -14.09
C LEU A 651 -1.91 27.32 -14.18
N ILE A 652 -1.03 26.37 -14.50
CA ILE A 652 -1.33 24.93 -14.56
C ILE A 652 -0.29 24.19 -13.74
N TYR A 653 -0.74 23.18 -13.01
CA TYR A 653 0.11 22.28 -12.24
C TYR A 653 -0.03 20.86 -12.72
N VAL A 654 1.07 20.10 -12.70
CA VAL A 654 1.09 18.67 -13.04
C VAL A 654 1.86 17.91 -11.97
N ALA A 655 1.25 16.86 -11.48
CA ALA A 655 1.89 15.90 -10.57
C ALA A 655 2.18 14.59 -11.29
N HIS A 656 3.29 13.96 -10.90
CA HIS A 656 3.74 12.70 -11.45
C HIS A 656 4.02 11.70 -10.32
N SER A 657 3.70 10.44 -10.55
CA SER A 657 4.16 9.31 -9.74
C SER A 657 5.34 8.61 -10.42
N GLY A 658 5.79 7.56 -9.78
CA GLY A 658 6.88 6.74 -10.29
C GLY A 658 8.26 7.18 -9.76
N PHE A 659 9.18 6.25 -9.86
CA PHE A 659 10.58 6.51 -9.58
C PHE A 659 11.30 6.65 -10.92
N GLY A 660 11.82 7.81 -11.22
CA GLY A 660 12.69 8.01 -12.38
C GLY A 660 14.02 7.25 -12.24
N GLN A 661 14.85 7.31 -13.27
CA GLN A 661 16.18 6.67 -13.21
C GLN A 661 17.12 7.38 -12.25
N ASP A 662 17.03 8.72 -12.18
CA ASP A 662 17.84 9.54 -11.31
C ASP A 662 17.19 9.75 -9.93
N PHE A 663 18.02 10.05 -8.94
CA PHE A 663 17.58 10.44 -7.61
C PHE A 663 16.88 11.81 -7.66
N HIS A 664 15.77 11.97 -6.92
CA HIS A 664 15.00 13.21 -6.83
C HIS A 664 14.56 13.78 -8.19
N GLU A 665 14.07 12.90 -9.07
CA GLU A 665 13.48 13.36 -10.32
C GLU A 665 12.29 14.29 -10.05
N PRO A 666 12.14 15.39 -10.80
CA PRO A 666 11.06 16.33 -10.58
C PRO A 666 9.68 15.68 -10.73
N ARG A 667 8.82 15.83 -9.70
CA ARG A 667 7.47 15.21 -9.65
C ARG A 667 6.34 16.21 -9.69
N VAL A 668 6.57 17.47 -9.35
CA VAL A 668 5.58 18.53 -9.44
C VAL A 668 6.12 19.64 -10.32
N HIS A 669 5.33 20.02 -11.31
CA HIS A 669 5.66 21.05 -12.27
C HIS A 669 4.58 22.12 -12.30
N ARG A 670 4.97 23.35 -12.60
CA ARG A 670 4.10 24.49 -12.83
C ARG A 670 4.37 25.10 -14.20
N SER A 671 3.32 25.52 -14.86
CA SER A 671 3.34 26.41 -16.00
C SER A 671 2.66 27.73 -15.65
N ALA A 672 3.15 28.85 -16.13
CA ALA A 672 2.55 30.17 -16.02
C ALA A 672 2.10 30.72 -17.39
N ASP A 673 2.03 29.85 -18.40
CA ASP A 673 1.70 30.18 -19.79
C ASP A 673 0.82 29.08 -20.44
N ARG A 674 -0.11 28.52 -19.65
CA ARG A 674 -1.05 27.47 -20.06
C ARG A 674 -0.36 26.18 -20.55
N GLY A 675 0.83 25.86 -20.05
CA GLY A 675 1.56 24.64 -20.42
C GLY A 675 2.50 24.79 -21.60
N THR A 676 2.78 26.00 -22.06
CA THR A 676 3.77 26.23 -23.12
C THR A 676 5.19 25.99 -22.60
N THR A 677 5.47 26.39 -21.37
CA THR A 677 6.72 26.10 -20.65
C THR A 677 6.45 25.58 -19.24
N TRP A 678 7.36 24.78 -18.71
CA TRP A 678 7.25 24.15 -17.41
C TRP A 678 8.48 24.43 -16.55
N GLU A 679 8.24 24.67 -15.27
CA GLU A 679 9.29 24.71 -14.25
C GLU A 679 9.00 23.67 -13.16
N SER A 680 10.05 23.05 -12.63
CA SER A 680 9.91 22.14 -11.50
C SER A 680 9.69 22.92 -10.21
N ILE A 681 8.65 22.54 -9.49
CA ILE A 681 8.35 23.05 -8.15
C ILE A 681 8.39 21.92 -7.11
N THR A 682 9.07 20.83 -7.42
CA THR A 682 9.26 19.67 -6.52
C THR A 682 10.00 20.06 -5.24
N GLY A 683 10.95 20.99 -5.36
CA GLY A 683 11.67 21.53 -4.19
C GLY A 683 12.31 20.43 -3.33
N ASN A 684 11.94 20.44 -2.05
CA ASN A 684 12.40 19.48 -1.04
C ASN A 684 11.40 18.37 -0.71
N LEU A 685 10.43 18.10 -1.58
CA LEU A 685 9.59 16.90 -1.41
C LEU A 685 10.47 15.65 -1.32
N PRO A 686 10.11 14.68 -0.46
CA PRO A 686 10.85 13.43 -0.40
C PRO A 686 10.79 12.68 -1.74
N ASP A 687 11.75 11.80 -1.97
CA ASP A 687 11.81 10.98 -3.18
C ASP A 687 10.77 9.84 -3.13
N ALA A 688 9.52 10.22 -3.27
CA ALA A 688 8.36 9.33 -3.25
C ALA A 688 7.34 9.76 -4.31
N PRO A 689 6.49 8.85 -4.81
CA PRO A 689 5.40 9.18 -5.70
C PRO A 689 4.51 10.31 -5.18
N VAL A 690 4.11 11.22 -6.05
CA VAL A 690 3.07 12.23 -5.78
C VAL A 690 1.79 11.74 -6.44
N ASN A 691 0.77 11.47 -5.63
CA ASN A 691 -0.48 10.85 -6.06
C ASN A 691 -1.55 11.87 -6.42
N ASP A 692 -1.57 13.00 -5.70
CA ASP A 692 -2.54 14.06 -5.93
C ASP A 692 -1.99 15.45 -5.58
N LEU A 693 -2.61 16.49 -6.10
CA LEU A 693 -2.25 17.90 -5.88
C LEU A 693 -3.50 18.77 -5.81
N VAL A 694 -3.61 19.56 -4.75
CA VAL A 694 -4.72 20.49 -4.53
C VAL A 694 -4.19 21.92 -4.39
N VAL A 695 -4.79 22.85 -5.13
CA VAL A 695 -4.54 24.31 -5.00
C VAL A 695 -5.51 24.90 -4.00
N ASP A 696 -5.05 25.74 -3.11
CA ASP A 696 -5.90 26.44 -2.15
C ASP A 696 -6.36 27.81 -2.70
N PRO A 697 -7.61 27.97 -3.14
CA PRO A 697 -8.06 29.21 -3.74
C PRO A 697 -8.15 30.38 -2.73
N ALA A 698 -8.25 30.07 -1.43
CA ALA A 698 -8.30 31.08 -0.38
C ALA A 698 -6.92 31.54 0.10
N ARG A 699 -5.85 30.85 -0.33
CA ARG A 699 -4.46 31.13 0.06
C ARG A 699 -3.55 31.10 -1.16
N PRO A 700 -3.42 32.19 -1.92
CA PRO A 700 -2.60 32.23 -3.11
C PRO A 700 -1.18 31.69 -2.87
N GLY A 701 -0.69 30.86 -3.79
CA GLY A 701 0.61 30.23 -3.69
C GLY A 701 0.69 29.01 -2.75
N THR A 702 -0.45 28.59 -2.17
CA THR A 702 -0.52 27.41 -1.31
C THR A 702 -1.03 26.21 -2.10
N LEU A 703 -0.26 25.10 -2.02
CA LEU A 703 -0.65 23.80 -2.57
C LEU A 703 -0.47 22.72 -1.51
N TYR A 704 -1.27 21.68 -1.64
CA TYR A 704 -1.16 20.44 -0.86
C TYR A 704 -0.87 19.29 -1.80
N ALA A 705 0.16 18.50 -1.48
CA ALA A 705 0.55 17.31 -2.24
C ALA A 705 0.30 16.04 -1.42
N ALA A 706 -0.47 15.10 -1.99
CA ALA A 706 -0.58 13.75 -1.49
C ALA A 706 0.57 12.90 -2.03
N THR A 707 1.22 12.15 -1.15
CA THR A 707 2.34 11.29 -1.50
C THR A 707 2.18 9.90 -0.88
N ASP A 708 3.03 8.95 -1.27
CA ASP A 708 3.10 7.65 -0.58
C ASP A 708 3.58 7.76 0.87
N LEU A 709 3.99 8.93 1.32
CA LEU A 709 4.48 9.18 2.69
C LEU A 709 3.56 10.08 3.54
N GLY A 710 2.44 10.54 2.99
CA GLY A 710 1.50 11.46 3.64
C GLY A 710 1.29 12.74 2.84
N VAL A 711 0.86 13.80 3.52
CA VAL A 711 0.51 15.09 2.91
C VAL A 711 1.56 16.14 3.22
N PHE A 712 1.93 16.93 2.20
CA PHE A 712 2.84 18.05 2.29
C PHE A 712 2.16 19.36 1.86
N GLU A 713 2.53 20.47 2.47
CA GLU A 713 2.06 21.81 2.17
C GLU A 713 3.22 22.67 1.65
N THR A 714 2.97 23.48 0.61
CA THR A 714 3.79 24.64 0.28
C THR A 714 2.96 25.91 0.36
N ARG A 715 3.58 27.05 0.72
CA ARG A 715 2.94 28.39 0.73
C ARG A 715 3.70 29.39 -0.15
N ASN A 716 4.61 28.90 -0.94
CA ASN A 716 5.48 29.69 -1.81
C ASN A 716 5.68 29.05 -3.19
N LEU A 717 4.58 28.48 -3.73
CA LEU A 717 4.55 27.87 -5.05
C LEU A 717 5.61 26.77 -5.24
N GLY A 718 5.85 25.93 -4.23
CA GLY A 718 6.78 24.81 -4.29
C GLY A 718 8.24 25.16 -3.98
N GLY A 719 8.53 26.42 -3.58
CA GLY A 719 9.88 26.78 -3.15
C GLY A 719 10.33 26.02 -1.89
N THR A 720 9.36 25.66 -1.04
CA THR A 720 9.57 24.79 0.14
C THR A 720 8.31 24.03 0.46
N TRP A 721 8.44 22.72 0.69
CA TRP A 721 7.37 21.85 1.16
C TRP A 721 7.63 21.43 2.59
N VAL A 722 6.57 21.33 3.40
CA VAL A 722 6.64 20.85 4.78
C VAL A 722 5.58 19.77 5.00
N PRO A 723 5.88 18.73 5.80
CA PRO A 723 4.88 17.72 6.16
C PRO A 723 3.72 18.40 6.90
N LEU A 724 2.50 18.09 6.50
CA LEU A 724 1.29 18.71 7.07
C LEU A 724 0.71 17.84 8.19
N GLY A 725 0.75 18.35 9.41
CA GLY A 725 0.30 17.63 10.61
C GLY A 725 1.27 16.53 11.06
N GLY A 726 0.95 15.83 12.15
CA GLY A 726 1.80 14.83 12.77
C GLY A 726 1.08 13.59 13.30
N ALA A 727 -0.25 13.61 13.45
CA ALA A 727 -1.03 12.50 13.95
C ALA A 727 -1.32 11.44 12.88
N MET A 728 -1.39 11.82 11.59
CA MET A 728 -1.52 10.85 10.53
C MET A 728 -0.19 10.08 10.38
N PRO A 729 -0.20 8.73 10.43
CA PRO A 729 1.02 7.95 10.27
C PRO A 729 1.68 8.17 8.90
N VAL A 730 2.89 7.64 8.73
CA VAL A 730 3.48 7.51 7.40
C VAL A 730 2.64 6.51 6.62
N GLN A 731 1.95 7.00 5.58
CA GLN A 731 0.94 6.23 4.89
C GLN A 731 0.74 6.77 3.47
N PRO A 732 0.51 5.91 2.47
CA PRO A 732 0.10 6.38 1.15
C PRO A 732 -1.23 7.11 1.20
N VAL A 733 -1.21 8.36 0.76
CA VAL A 733 -2.41 9.17 0.52
C VAL A 733 -2.61 9.21 -0.98
N TRP A 734 -3.74 8.69 -1.44
CA TRP A 734 -3.98 8.55 -2.87
C TRP A 734 -4.82 9.68 -3.45
N ASP A 735 -5.63 10.34 -2.59
CA ASP A 735 -6.48 11.43 -3.03
C ASP A 735 -6.69 12.47 -1.93
N LEU A 736 -6.84 13.74 -2.31
CA LEU A 736 -7.07 14.88 -1.44
C LEU A 736 -8.29 15.69 -1.91
N GLU A 737 -9.12 16.07 -0.95
CA GLU A 737 -10.27 16.93 -1.21
C GLU A 737 -10.26 18.14 -0.27
N LEU A 738 -10.31 19.35 -0.83
CA LEU A 738 -10.45 20.59 -0.08
C LEU A 738 -11.90 21.07 -0.07
N HIS A 739 -12.60 20.91 1.05
CA HIS A 739 -13.92 21.47 1.24
C HIS A 739 -13.79 22.95 1.60
N GLN A 740 -13.99 23.82 0.64
CA GLN A 740 -13.70 25.26 0.75
C GLN A 740 -14.53 25.96 1.83
N ALA A 741 -15.82 25.64 1.97
CA ALA A 741 -16.73 26.30 2.91
C ALA A 741 -16.34 26.05 4.38
N SER A 742 -15.96 24.82 4.74
CA SER A 742 -15.51 24.49 6.10
C SER A 742 -14.01 24.60 6.29
N ARG A 743 -13.24 24.86 5.24
CA ARG A 743 -11.77 24.81 5.27
C ARG A 743 -11.23 23.44 5.73
N GLY A 744 -11.97 22.36 5.53
CA GLY A 744 -11.53 20.99 5.81
C GLY A 744 -10.73 20.44 4.64
N LEU A 745 -9.51 19.96 4.91
CA LEU A 745 -8.75 19.14 3.98
C LEU A 745 -8.95 17.67 4.35
N TYR A 746 -9.37 16.87 3.39
CA TYR A 746 -9.65 15.44 3.54
C TYR A 746 -8.60 14.64 2.80
N ALA A 747 -8.05 13.63 3.47
CA ALA A 747 -7.05 12.72 2.90
C ALA A 747 -7.62 11.30 2.87
N PHE A 748 -7.60 10.67 1.70
CA PHE A 748 -8.04 9.30 1.48
C PHE A 748 -6.81 8.41 1.37
N THR A 749 -6.60 7.55 2.38
CA THR A 749 -5.38 6.74 2.48
C THR A 749 -5.62 5.32 2.00
N HIS A 750 -4.57 4.68 1.51
CA HIS A 750 -4.64 3.28 1.10
C HIS A 750 -4.12 2.37 2.23
N GLY A 751 -4.99 2.18 3.28
CA GLY A 751 -4.70 1.28 4.40
C GLY A 751 -4.88 1.87 5.80
N ARG A 752 -5.21 3.17 5.94
CA ARG A 752 -5.50 3.82 7.22
C ARG A 752 -6.77 4.68 7.16
N SER A 753 -7.74 4.25 6.34
CA SER A 753 -9.04 4.90 6.20
C SER A 753 -8.92 6.37 5.74
N ALA A 754 -9.92 7.21 5.97
CA ALA A 754 -9.91 8.63 5.64
C ALA A 754 -9.57 9.49 6.87
N TRP A 755 -8.99 10.67 6.61
CA TRP A 755 -8.59 11.64 7.61
C TRP A 755 -9.06 13.04 7.24
N LYS A 756 -9.25 13.92 8.25
CA LYS A 756 -9.63 15.31 8.06
C LYS A 756 -8.71 16.22 8.84
N LEU A 757 -8.30 17.33 8.22
CA LEU A 757 -7.59 18.44 8.87
C LEU A 757 -8.40 19.73 8.73
N ASP A 758 -8.57 20.47 9.82
CA ASP A 758 -9.21 21.78 9.82
C ASP A 758 -8.18 22.89 9.54
N LEU A 759 -8.17 23.38 8.30
CA LEU A 759 -7.27 24.45 7.85
C LEU A 759 -7.65 25.83 8.41
N SER A 760 -8.83 26.02 9.01
CA SER A 760 -9.21 27.28 9.64
C SER A 760 -8.40 27.56 10.91
N THR A 761 -7.93 26.51 11.56
CA THR A 761 -7.10 26.53 12.75
C THR A 761 -5.60 26.58 12.45
N VAL A 762 -5.20 26.30 11.20
CA VAL A 762 -3.80 26.34 10.78
C VAL A 762 -3.32 27.79 10.75
N SER A 763 -2.35 28.10 11.59
CA SER A 763 -1.78 29.46 11.68
C SER A 763 -1.34 29.97 10.31
N LEU A 764 -1.73 31.24 10.01
CA LEU A 764 -1.32 31.95 8.80
C LEU A 764 0.16 32.39 8.82
N SER A 765 0.86 32.25 9.96
CA SER A 765 2.30 32.44 9.96
C SER A 765 2.90 31.55 8.87
N ALA A 766 3.70 32.13 7.99
CA ALA A 766 4.54 31.37 7.09
C ALA A 766 5.19 30.24 7.89
N PRO A 767 5.28 29.00 7.36
CA PRO A 767 6.09 27.98 8.00
C PRO A 767 7.39 28.69 8.35
N PRO A 768 7.93 28.52 9.57
CA PRO A 768 9.19 29.12 9.91
C PRO A 768 10.08 28.79 8.73
N ALA A 769 10.57 29.87 8.06
CA ALA A 769 11.52 29.66 6.97
C ALA A 769 12.45 28.62 7.57
N ARG A 770 12.47 27.41 6.98
CA ARG A 770 13.41 26.38 7.41
C ARG A 770 14.65 27.20 7.63
N ALA A 771 15.10 27.38 8.89
CA ALA A 771 16.39 27.97 9.07
C ALA A 771 17.24 27.12 8.12
N SER A 772 17.39 27.64 6.92
CA SER A 772 18.09 26.94 5.88
C SER A 772 19.36 26.57 6.58
N SER A 773 19.55 25.30 6.90
CA SER A 773 20.83 24.90 7.40
C SER A 773 21.69 25.56 6.38
N GLY A 774 22.44 26.61 6.77
CA GLY A 774 23.00 27.56 5.84
C GLY A 774 23.82 26.92 4.73
N LEU A 775 23.79 25.60 4.69
CA LEU A 775 24.55 24.69 3.88
C LEU A 775 23.64 23.77 3.05
N ALA A 776 23.62 23.96 1.74
CA ALA A 776 23.09 23.01 0.78
C ALA A 776 24.22 22.38 -0.03
N LEU A 777 24.16 21.08 -0.26
CA LEU A 777 25.03 20.37 -1.21
C LEU A 777 24.17 20.04 -2.42
N GLU A 778 24.17 20.94 -3.43
CA GLU A 778 23.17 20.96 -4.50
C GLU A 778 23.42 19.92 -5.58
N ALA A 779 24.66 19.80 -6.07
CA ALA A 779 24.98 18.88 -7.15
C ALA A 779 26.41 18.32 -7.07
N LEU A 780 26.58 17.12 -7.62
CA LEU A 780 27.87 16.51 -7.96
C LEU A 780 27.82 16.14 -9.44
N ALA A 781 28.57 16.84 -10.30
CA ALA A 781 28.55 16.61 -11.74
C ALA A 781 29.93 16.67 -12.38
N PRO A 782 30.27 15.77 -13.32
CA PRO A 782 29.49 14.60 -13.68
C PRO A 782 29.49 13.52 -12.58
N ASN A 783 28.42 12.75 -12.54
CA ASN A 783 28.32 11.56 -11.69
C ASN A 783 27.68 10.43 -12.52
N PRO A 784 28.42 9.43 -12.99
CA PRO A 784 29.83 9.12 -12.66
C PRO A 784 30.87 10.12 -13.16
N ALA A 785 31.93 10.33 -12.36
CA ALA A 785 33.07 11.17 -12.69
C ALA A 785 34.23 10.32 -13.24
N ARG A 786 34.90 10.83 -14.25
CA ARG A 786 36.11 10.19 -14.79
C ARG A 786 37.40 10.87 -14.31
N ALA A 787 37.49 12.17 -14.48
CA ALA A 787 38.72 12.92 -14.16
C ALA A 787 38.49 14.05 -13.14
N GLU A 788 37.29 14.58 -13.10
CA GLU A 788 36.89 15.69 -12.23
C GLU A 788 35.40 15.58 -11.88
N ALA A 789 35.01 15.98 -10.68
CA ALA A 789 33.66 16.19 -10.25
C ALA A 789 33.49 17.60 -9.68
N LYS A 790 32.50 18.34 -10.13
CA LYS A 790 32.11 19.63 -9.56
C LYS A 790 31.16 19.36 -8.38
N VAL A 791 31.46 19.97 -7.25
CA VAL A 791 30.66 19.99 -6.03
C VAL A 791 30.02 21.36 -5.93
N VAL A 792 28.72 21.43 -6.12
CA VAL A 792 27.96 22.68 -5.99
C VAL A 792 27.40 22.80 -4.59
N LEU A 793 27.79 23.86 -3.89
CA LEU A 793 27.48 24.13 -2.50
C LEU A 793 26.73 25.47 -2.40
N GLY A 794 25.59 25.49 -1.76
CA GLY A 794 24.85 26.72 -1.43
C GLY A 794 24.99 27.08 0.03
N LEU A 795 25.20 28.37 0.32
CA LEU A 795 25.29 28.92 1.67
C LEU A 795 24.32 30.09 1.84
N ALA A 796 23.45 30.02 2.84
CA ALA A 796 22.55 31.13 3.16
C ALA A 796 23.23 32.27 3.95
N ALA A 797 24.31 31.98 4.68
CA ALA A 797 25.09 32.93 5.44
C ALA A 797 26.58 32.60 5.34
N ARG A 798 27.42 33.56 5.65
CA ARG A 798 28.87 33.36 5.80
C ARG A 798 29.17 32.29 6.84
N ALA A 799 29.87 31.22 6.45
CA ALA A 799 30.12 30.09 7.32
C ALA A 799 31.52 29.50 7.12
N GLN A 800 32.03 28.87 8.19
CA GLN A 800 33.26 28.06 8.12
C GLN A 800 32.88 26.71 7.54
N VAL A 801 33.30 26.42 6.33
CA VAL A 801 32.90 25.22 5.60
C VAL A 801 34.03 24.22 5.49
N SER A 802 33.74 22.94 5.60
CA SER A 802 34.61 21.84 5.21
C SER A 802 33.90 20.93 4.22
N VAL A 803 34.54 20.65 3.09
CA VAL A 803 34.07 19.69 2.07
C VAL A 803 35.12 18.60 1.92
N ILE A 804 34.75 17.37 2.29
CA ILE A 804 35.69 16.25 2.37
C ILE A 804 35.10 15.06 1.61
N VAL A 805 35.95 14.37 0.86
CA VAL A 805 35.61 13.13 0.16
C VAL A 805 36.05 11.93 1.01
N PHE A 806 35.19 10.95 1.16
CA PHE A 806 35.42 9.68 1.85
C PHE A 806 35.28 8.51 0.88
N ASP A 807 35.98 7.42 1.12
CA ASP A 807 35.76 6.14 0.44
C ASP A 807 34.55 5.38 1.05
N ALA A 808 34.21 4.23 0.46
CA ALA A 808 33.12 3.38 0.92
C ALA A 808 33.33 2.81 2.34
N ALA A 809 34.57 2.78 2.85
CA ALA A 809 34.90 2.38 4.22
C ALA A 809 34.87 3.56 5.21
N GLY A 810 34.49 4.76 4.77
CA GLY A 810 34.43 5.97 5.60
C GLY A 810 35.81 6.62 5.88
N ARG A 811 36.87 6.24 5.17
CA ARG A 811 38.18 6.85 5.29
C ARG A 811 38.24 8.14 4.47
N GLN A 812 38.79 9.21 5.04
CA GLN A 812 39.03 10.44 4.28
C GLN A 812 39.98 10.18 3.12
N VAL A 813 39.59 10.63 1.95
CA VAL A 813 40.31 10.55 0.67
C VAL A 813 40.89 11.91 0.30
N ARG A 814 40.09 12.96 0.37
CA ARG A 814 40.47 14.30 -0.04
C ARG A 814 39.73 15.37 0.74
N ALA A 815 40.41 16.41 1.20
CA ALA A 815 39.78 17.66 1.59
C ALA A 815 39.67 18.59 0.37
N VAL A 816 38.47 18.76 -0.19
CA VAL A 816 38.22 19.58 -1.38
C VAL A 816 38.23 21.07 -1.02
N ALA A 817 37.66 21.42 0.12
CA ALA A 817 37.70 22.79 0.64
C ALA A 817 37.67 22.80 2.16
N ARG A 818 38.39 23.75 2.76
CA ARG A 818 38.28 24.13 4.18
C ARG A 818 38.49 25.63 4.31
N GLY A 819 37.55 26.33 4.92
CA GLY A 819 37.67 27.76 5.13
C GLY A 819 36.32 28.47 5.20
N THR A 820 36.38 29.79 5.36
CA THR A 820 35.18 30.62 5.40
C THR A 820 34.73 30.93 3.97
N LEU A 821 33.47 30.67 3.66
CA LEU A 821 32.82 31.04 2.40
C LEU A 821 31.71 32.05 2.66
N GLU A 822 31.49 32.96 1.69
CA GLU A 822 30.43 33.98 1.74
C GLU A 822 29.08 33.37 1.37
N PRO A 823 27.96 34.03 1.65
CA PRO A 823 26.64 33.59 1.20
C PRO A 823 26.58 33.45 -0.32
N GLY A 824 25.88 32.43 -0.82
CA GLY A 824 25.69 32.18 -2.25
C GLY A 824 26.09 30.78 -2.69
N ALA A 825 26.05 30.53 -3.98
CA ALA A 825 26.45 29.27 -4.60
C ALA A 825 27.96 29.24 -4.88
N HIS A 826 28.59 28.14 -4.43
CA HIS A 826 30.04 27.90 -4.65
C HIS A 826 30.20 26.61 -5.43
N THR A 827 30.99 26.68 -6.51
CA THR A 827 31.39 25.48 -7.28
C THR A 827 32.83 25.14 -6.92
N LEU A 828 33.01 23.96 -6.31
CA LEU A 828 34.32 23.40 -5.96
C LEU A 828 34.60 22.22 -6.89
N ALA A 829 35.87 22.02 -7.24
CA ALA A 829 36.28 20.92 -8.11
C ALA A 829 37.06 19.88 -7.33
N TRP A 830 36.72 18.59 -7.53
CA TRP A 830 37.55 17.48 -7.11
C TRP A 830 38.10 16.73 -8.32
N ASP A 831 39.43 16.72 -8.41
CA ASP A 831 40.21 16.16 -9.53
C ASP A 831 40.33 14.61 -9.47
N THR A 832 39.48 13.93 -8.74
CA THR A 832 39.48 12.48 -8.50
C THR A 832 40.83 11.95 -7.95
N ARG A 833 41.55 12.81 -7.22
CA ARG A 833 42.80 12.47 -6.55
C ARG A 833 42.66 12.51 -5.04
N ASP A 834 43.46 11.72 -4.36
CA ASP A 834 43.55 11.70 -2.88
C ASP A 834 44.39 12.88 -2.35
N ASP A 835 44.56 12.97 -1.01
CA ASP A 835 45.38 14.01 -0.37
C ASP A 835 46.87 13.89 -0.72
N ARG A 836 47.32 12.78 -1.33
CA ARG A 836 48.69 12.58 -1.82
C ARG A 836 48.87 12.94 -3.28
N GLY A 837 47.75 13.29 -3.98
CA GLY A 837 47.70 13.59 -5.40
C GLY A 837 47.65 12.35 -6.30
N GLU A 838 47.50 11.16 -5.74
CA GLU A 838 47.34 9.94 -6.51
C GLU A 838 45.87 9.79 -6.98
N ARG A 839 45.69 9.31 -8.21
CA ARG A 839 44.32 9.06 -8.74
C ARG A 839 43.64 7.97 -7.93
N VAL A 840 42.42 8.23 -7.48
CA VAL A 840 41.65 7.25 -6.73
C VAL A 840 41.17 6.11 -7.65
N ARG A 841 40.98 4.93 -7.09
CA ARG A 841 40.47 3.77 -7.84
C ARG A 841 39.01 4.00 -8.26
N PRO A 842 38.55 3.44 -9.38
CA PRO A 842 37.14 3.40 -9.68
C PRO A 842 36.34 2.79 -8.53
N GLY A 843 35.22 3.44 -8.15
CA GLY A 843 34.43 3.02 -7.01
C GLY A 843 33.46 4.10 -6.53
N VAL A 844 32.82 3.81 -5.41
CA VAL A 844 31.86 4.71 -4.74
C VAL A 844 32.58 5.55 -3.69
N TYR A 845 32.36 6.85 -3.73
CA TYR A 845 32.88 7.87 -2.82
C TYR A 845 31.73 8.68 -2.24
N PHE A 846 31.94 9.28 -1.09
CA PHE A 846 30.98 10.15 -0.43
C PHE A 846 31.59 11.54 -0.23
N VAL A 847 30.93 12.54 -0.79
CA VAL A 847 31.29 13.94 -0.57
C VAL A 847 30.45 14.47 0.59
N ARG A 848 31.14 14.88 1.66
CA ARG A 848 30.53 15.44 2.86
C ARG A 848 30.90 16.90 2.98
N ALA A 849 29.87 17.74 3.02
CA ALA A 849 29.98 19.17 3.30
C ALA A 849 29.47 19.46 4.72
N SER A 850 30.19 20.29 5.50
CA SER A 850 29.75 20.72 6.84
C SER A 850 30.09 22.20 7.04
N ASP A 851 29.18 22.94 7.69
CA ASP A 851 29.37 24.32 8.12
C ASP A 851 29.48 24.49 9.65
N GLY A 852 29.68 23.37 10.36
CA GLY A 852 29.74 23.33 11.81
C GLY A 852 28.34 23.24 12.48
N SER A 853 27.28 23.68 11.82
CA SER A 853 25.89 23.59 12.30
C SER A 853 25.12 22.47 11.59
N ALA A 854 25.45 22.20 10.34
CA ALA A 854 24.85 21.19 9.51
C ALA A 854 25.89 20.38 8.76
N THR A 855 25.54 19.15 8.39
CA THR A 855 26.33 18.28 7.53
C THR A 855 25.45 17.74 6.43
N ARG A 856 25.97 17.75 5.20
CA ARG A 856 25.34 17.14 4.03
C ARG A 856 26.28 16.16 3.38
N THR A 857 25.76 15.02 2.96
CA THR A 857 26.58 13.98 2.30
C THR A 857 25.90 13.56 1.02
N ARG A 858 26.67 13.45 -0.07
CA ARG A 858 26.21 12.89 -1.35
C ARG A 858 27.18 11.83 -1.86
N ARG A 859 26.62 10.84 -2.54
CA ARG A 859 27.40 9.78 -3.20
C ARG A 859 27.90 10.27 -4.56
N LEU A 860 29.16 9.93 -4.86
CA LEU A 860 29.81 10.13 -6.16
C LEU A 860 30.40 8.80 -6.62
N VAL A 861 30.17 8.44 -7.85
CA VAL A 861 30.79 7.28 -8.50
C VAL A 861 31.97 7.77 -9.33
N VAL A 862 33.13 7.17 -9.17
CA VAL A 862 34.29 7.40 -10.01
C VAL A 862 34.50 6.20 -10.92
N THR A 863 34.66 6.45 -12.22
CA THR A 863 34.91 5.43 -13.23
C THR A 863 36.29 5.61 -13.85
N GLU A 864 36.73 4.65 -14.66
CA GLU A 864 38.02 4.70 -15.38
C GLU A 864 38.13 5.83 -16.38
#